data_b76ee49164335c2a74dd94251ee8f893
#
_entry.id   b76ee49164335c2a74dd94251ee8f893
#
_cell.length_a   1.000
_cell.length_b   1.000
_cell.length_c   1.000
_cell.angle_alpha   90.00
_cell.angle_beta   90.00
_cell.angle_gamma   90.00
#
_symmetry.space_group_name_H-M   'P 1'
#
loop_
_entity.id
_entity.type
_entity.pdbx_description
1 polymer ?
#
loop_
_entity_poly.entity_id
_entity_poly.type
_entity_poly.pdbx_seq_one_letter_code
_entity_poly.pdbx_strand_id
1 'polypeptide(L)'
;MFISINWIKDFVDLSGLDIDELIHKFSLSTAEVENEIFYKGSDVSGVVVAEIKSVENHPESKKLHLLKVDAGDGKLTDVVCGAPNVKVGMKTAFAKVGAKLGEIEITPRELAGFTSCGMCCSEKEIGISDDHSGIMELDESLANGTDIKDVMEIDDIVFEVDNKSLTNRPDLWGHYGIAREFAALAGRPLKPLDTVDLSEYKELPKVDMKIEDPLCYRYSCLQFENITRKISPANMRIRLYYCGMRAINFLADLTNYLMLEMGQPMHAFDSRKVEKIRIKRFETPFEFQTLDGVERHIDENTLMICNDNTPVAIAGIMGGLDSEIVEDTTSLTLESATFDAVSIRKSSARLSHRTDASMRYEKSLDPEMTVTAVARFVKLLSDFDGGVKVTSCLTDEYAHKFDKVTLSFDKRFVDRYTGIEIDNDTIVKTLTALGFKVTLDGDDFTVDVPSWRATKDVTLKADIIEEITRIYGYDNFDVHTAAAPLYPVRPFAEKSIEDKIKDILVKEFSLHEVHSYIWEYTDEYKKLGIVTEPNVKLLNATNPNIETIRRSMIPTQLCQVKTNSSYAPSFGIFEIGRTVDGIDENNLCREHKKLAVTLFSKTETTEELYFKLIRMISVAVDDIKHKSLSFTAKETGLNYIHPKNFNAIVCDGKEIGEIGVVHPEVLKNIDKKANVVFLEIDMKDLVETENAGIKYVEASKYPSIEVDVTFVADTFRPIKEAIALINSELVKKTSVVDTYNDANGKSITIRIVFSHPERTLVKDEVMAIVNELIAKLESKGIKLKA
;
A
#
# COMPACT_ATOMS: atom_id res chain seq x y z
N MET A 1 12.88 -3.18 -9.97
CA MET A 1 13.32 -3.89 -11.21
C MET A 1 14.66 -3.30 -11.65
N PHE A 2 15.69 -4.16 -11.88
CA PHE A 2 17.01 -3.69 -12.30
C PHE A 2 17.07 -3.46 -13.82
N ILE A 3 17.68 -2.35 -14.22
CA ILE A 3 17.82 -1.89 -15.60
C ILE A 3 19.31 -1.68 -15.91
N SER A 4 19.77 -2.30 -16.97
CA SER A 4 21.14 -2.20 -17.50
C SER A 4 21.23 -1.10 -18.57
N ILE A 5 22.15 -0.18 -18.41
CA ILE A 5 22.40 0.89 -19.41
C ILE A 5 23.03 0.30 -20.68
N ASN A 6 23.89 -0.72 -20.58
CA ASN A 6 24.43 -1.38 -21.76
C ASN A 6 23.32 -2.02 -22.60
N TRP A 7 22.31 -2.59 -21.97
CA TRP A 7 21.15 -3.13 -22.68
C TRP A 7 20.32 -2.03 -23.36
N ILE A 8 20.14 -0.88 -22.69
CA ILE A 8 19.46 0.28 -23.29
C ILE A 8 20.24 0.80 -24.51
N LYS A 9 21.58 0.82 -24.48
CA LYS A 9 22.44 1.26 -25.60
C LYS A 9 22.25 0.42 -26.88
N ASP A 10 21.77 -0.81 -26.77
CA ASP A 10 21.42 -1.59 -27.98
C ASP A 10 20.32 -0.88 -28.79
N PHE A 11 19.42 -0.16 -28.12
CA PHE A 11 18.24 0.46 -28.71
C PHE A 11 18.34 1.98 -28.87
N VAL A 12 19.22 2.65 -28.11
CA VAL A 12 19.40 4.11 -28.16
C VAL A 12 20.88 4.45 -28.12
N ASP A 13 21.30 5.36 -29.00
CA ASP A 13 22.64 5.92 -28.92
C ASP A 13 22.74 6.95 -27.81
N LEU A 14 23.39 6.56 -26.70
CA LEU A 14 23.63 7.41 -25.53
C LEU A 14 25.04 8.01 -25.51
N SER A 15 25.81 7.92 -26.59
CA SER A 15 27.17 8.42 -26.68
C SER A 15 27.24 9.93 -26.44
N GLY A 16 28.17 10.37 -25.58
CA GLY A 16 28.42 11.77 -25.26
C GLY A 16 27.40 12.39 -24.29
N LEU A 17 26.47 11.59 -23.73
CA LEU A 17 25.53 12.03 -22.69
C LEU A 17 26.02 11.64 -21.31
N ASP A 18 25.68 12.47 -20.32
CA ASP A 18 25.85 12.12 -18.91
C ASP A 18 24.74 11.13 -18.51
N ILE A 19 25.13 9.91 -18.20
CA ILE A 19 24.19 8.82 -17.89
C ILE A 19 23.51 9.05 -16.54
N ASP A 20 24.21 9.57 -15.54
CA ASP A 20 23.66 9.82 -14.21
C ASP A 20 22.60 10.94 -14.28
N GLU A 21 22.87 12.01 -15.06
CA GLU A 21 21.90 13.07 -15.31
C GLU A 21 20.65 12.51 -16.05
N LEU A 22 20.86 11.60 -17.01
CA LEU A 22 19.76 11.01 -17.77
C LEU A 22 18.89 10.07 -16.90
N ILE A 23 19.51 9.27 -16.01
CA ILE A 23 18.81 8.47 -15.03
C ILE A 23 18.01 9.37 -14.06
N HIS A 24 18.60 10.48 -13.62
CA HIS A 24 17.91 11.46 -12.79
C HIS A 24 16.69 12.07 -13.50
N LYS A 25 16.82 12.49 -14.77
CA LYS A 25 15.70 12.97 -15.58
C LYS A 25 14.60 11.90 -15.74
N PHE A 26 14.99 10.64 -15.96
CA PHE A 26 14.03 9.53 -16.00
C PHE A 26 13.26 9.38 -14.69
N SER A 27 13.96 9.50 -13.55
CA SER A 27 13.32 9.44 -12.22
C SER A 27 12.31 10.58 -12.00
N LEU A 28 12.60 11.78 -12.48
CA LEU A 28 11.71 12.94 -12.34
C LEU A 28 10.51 12.92 -13.31
N SER A 29 10.62 12.22 -14.43
CA SER A 29 9.62 12.31 -15.52
C SER A 29 8.82 11.05 -15.76
N THR A 30 9.32 9.88 -15.37
CA THR A 30 8.76 8.60 -15.81
C THR A 30 8.47 7.64 -14.65
N ALA A 31 9.48 7.27 -13.88
CA ALA A 31 9.33 6.33 -12.77
C ALA A 31 10.44 6.52 -11.74
N GLU A 32 10.09 6.39 -10.47
CA GLU A 32 11.02 6.54 -9.35
C GLU A 32 12.18 5.54 -9.47
N VAL A 33 13.40 6.06 -9.39
CA VAL A 33 14.62 5.28 -9.30
C VAL A 33 15.01 5.19 -7.84
N GLU A 34 15.21 3.97 -7.33
CA GLU A 34 15.73 3.72 -5.98
C GLU A 34 17.10 4.38 -5.78
N ASN A 35 17.46 4.64 -4.55
CA ASN A 35 18.59 5.54 -4.20
C ASN A 35 19.97 5.03 -4.63
N GLU A 36 20.13 3.82 -5.15
CA GLU A 36 21.41 3.21 -5.46
C GLU A 36 21.60 2.96 -6.96
N ILE A 37 22.66 3.53 -7.52
CA ILE A 37 23.15 3.27 -8.87
C ILE A 37 24.39 2.37 -8.74
N PHE A 38 24.39 1.22 -9.40
CA PHE A 38 25.45 0.22 -9.35
C PHE A 38 26.37 0.35 -10.55
N TYR A 39 27.64 0.73 -10.30
CA TYR A 39 28.69 0.76 -11.33
C TYR A 39 29.39 -0.60 -11.36
N LYS A 40 28.80 -1.56 -12.09
CA LYS A 40 29.32 -2.92 -12.22
C LYS A 40 30.67 -2.92 -12.92
N GLY A 41 31.59 -3.81 -12.50
CA GLY A 41 32.90 -3.97 -13.07
C GLY A 41 33.91 -2.85 -12.76
N SER A 42 33.48 -1.74 -12.15
CA SER A 42 34.36 -0.60 -11.84
C SER A 42 35.55 -0.97 -10.91
N ASP A 43 35.40 -2.01 -10.12
CA ASP A 43 36.36 -2.58 -9.17
C ASP A 43 37.17 -3.75 -9.75
N VAL A 44 36.99 -4.08 -11.04
CA VAL A 44 37.75 -5.11 -11.78
C VAL A 44 38.75 -4.45 -12.70
N SER A 45 40.03 -4.79 -12.59
CA SER A 45 41.07 -4.31 -13.48
C SER A 45 42.28 -5.26 -13.56
N GLY A 46 43.00 -5.25 -14.68
CA GLY A 46 44.21 -6.07 -14.87
C GLY A 46 43.94 -7.56 -15.10
N VAL A 47 42.68 -7.90 -15.47
CA VAL A 47 42.27 -9.25 -15.85
C VAL A 47 42.31 -9.40 -17.39
N VAL A 48 43.00 -10.43 -17.85
CA VAL A 48 43.19 -10.65 -19.30
C VAL A 48 42.83 -12.07 -19.71
N VAL A 49 42.58 -12.27 -20.97
CA VAL A 49 42.47 -13.59 -21.58
C VAL A 49 43.86 -14.26 -21.54
N ALA A 50 43.93 -15.47 -20.97
CA ALA A 50 45.18 -16.24 -20.93
C ALA A 50 44.94 -17.71 -21.25
N GLU A 51 45.97 -18.38 -21.75
CA GLU A 51 45.95 -19.79 -22.08
C GLU A 51 46.75 -20.63 -21.13
N ILE A 52 46.22 -21.72 -20.66
CA ILE A 52 46.92 -22.71 -19.80
C ILE A 52 47.76 -23.59 -20.69
N LYS A 53 49.11 -23.39 -20.65
CA LYS A 53 50.08 -24.14 -21.48
C LYS A 53 50.51 -25.46 -20.85
N SER A 54 50.50 -25.59 -19.50
CA SER A 54 50.78 -26.86 -18.82
C SER A 54 49.96 -26.96 -17.55
N VAL A 55 49.63 -28.18 -17.17
CA VAL A 55 48.93 -28.53 -15.93
C VAL A 55 49.68 -29.70 -15.30
N GLU A 56 50.22 -29.49 -14.09
CA GLU A 56 50.88 -30.52 -13.29
C GLU A 56 50.18 -30.66 -11.93
N ASN A 57 50.10 -31.88 -11.42
CA ASN A 57 49.55 -32.10 -10.09
C ASN A 57 50.53 -31.59 -9.01
N HIS A 58 49.99 -30.92 -7.99
CA HIS A 58 50.82 -30.50 -6.87
C HIS A 58 51.33 -31.72 -6.09
N PRO A 59 52.68 -31.79 -5.75
CA PRO A 59 53.26 -32.98 -5.15
C PRO A 59 52.71 -33.33 -3.75
N GLU A 60 52.28 -32.30 -3.00
CA GLU A 60 51.78 -32.48 -1.62
C GLU A 60 50.26 -32.23 -1.45
N SER A 61 49.55 -31.87 -2.53
CA SER A 61 48.13 -31.60 -2.47
C SER A 61 47.33 -32.31 -3.55
N LYS A 62 46.28 -33.03 -3.17
CA LYS A 62 45.38 -33.69 -4.12
C LYS A 62 44.41 -32.74 -4.83
N LYS A 63 44.31 -31.48 -4.36
CA LYS A 63 43.36 -30.48 -4.88
C LYS A 63 44.02 -29.36 -5.65
N LEU A 64 45.34 -29.20 -5.56
CA LEU A 64 46.05 -28.12 -6.22
C LEU A 64 46.75 -28.59 -7.50
N HIS A 65 46.78 -27.70 -8.47
CA HIS A 65 47.49 -27.86 -9.73
C HIS A 65 48.51 -26.74 -9.92
N LEU A 66 49.67 -27.08 -10.48
CA LEU A 66 50.69 -26.14 -10.89
C LEU A 66 50.51 -25.86 -12.37
N LEU A 67 50.21 -24.60 -12.69
CA LEU A 67 49.91 -24.19 -14.07
C LEU A 67 51.05 -23.30 -14.62
N LYS A 68 51.28 -23.41 -15.90
CA LYS A 68 52.02 -22.43 -16.73
C LYS A 68 51.03 -21.70 -17.58
N VAL A 69 50.85 -20.39 -17.34
CA VAL A 69 49.82 -19.57 -18.00
C VAL A 69 50.50 -18.57 -18.95
N ASP A 70 50.02 -18.50 -20.19
CA ASP A 70 50.43 -17.51 -21.18
C ASP A 70 49.41 -16.38 -21.24
N ALA A 71 49.78 -15.22 -20.71
CA ALA A 71 48.99 -14.03 -20.64
C ALA A 71 49.30 -13.02 -21.77
N GLY A 72 49.95 -13.46 -22.85
CA GLY A 72 50.21 -12.66 -24.05
C GLY A 72 51.42 -11.72 -23.97
N ASP A 73 52.21 -11.79 -22.90
CA ASP A 73 53.42 -10.96 -22.68
C ASP A 73 54.73 -11.64 -23.11
N GLY A 74 54.63 -12.81 -23.73
CA GLY A 74 55.75 -13.61 -24.22
C GLY A 74 56.47 -14.39 -23.10
N LYS A 75 55.95 -14.46 -21.89
CA LYS A 75 56.45 -15.22 -20.77
C LYS A 75 55.38 -16.11 -20.18
N LEU A 76 55.79 -17.30 -19.73
CA LEU A 76 54.86 -18.18 -18.99
C LEU A 76 54.89 -17.80 -17.49
N THR A 77 53.70 -17.60 -16.95
CA THR A 77 53.52 -17.27 -15.50
C THR A 77 53.21 -18.53 -14.71
N ASP A 78 53.86 -18.70 -13.59
CA ASP A 78 53.61 -19.78 -12.63
C ASP A 78 52.41 -19.46 -11.77
N VAL A 79 51.41 -20.38 -11.73
CA VAL A 79 50.16 -20.20 -11.01
C VAL A 79 49.81 -21.48 -10.28
N VAL A 80 49.38 -21.34 -9.02
CA VAL A 80 48.83 -22.45 -8.23
C VAL A 80 47.32 -22.32 -8.25
N CYS A 81 46.60 -23.32 -8.79
CA CYS A 81 45.14 -23.28 -8.95
C CYS A 81 44.49 -24.50 -8.29
N GLY A 82 43.38 -24.23 -7.57
CA GLY A 82 42.57 -25.28 -6.92
C GLY A 82 41.31 -25.71 -7.72
N ALA A 83 41.11 -25.16 -8.88
CA ALA A 83 39.89 -25.42 -9.67
C ALA A 83 39.92 -26.83 -10.31
N PRO A 84 38.83 -27.57 -10.31
CA PRO A 84 38.77 -28.95 -10.82
C PRO A 84 38.78 -29.04 -12.36
N ASN A 85 38.42 -27.96 -13.07
CA ASN A 85 38.23 -27.93 -14.51
C ASN A 85 39.43 -27.49 -15.33
N VAL A 86 40.61 -27.36 -14.70
CA VAL A 86 41.83 -26.94 -15.40
C VAL A 86 42.29 -27.96 -16.43
N LYS A 87 42.53 -27.52 -17.66
CA LYS A 87 43.04 -28.35 -18.79
C LYS A 87 44.05 -27.57 -19.65
N VAL A 88 44.98 -28.31 -20.25
CA VAL A 88 45.98 -27.72 -21.20
C VAL A 88 45.22 -27.23 -22.43
N GLY A 89 45.57 -26.06 -22.92
CA GLY A 89 44.95 -25.36 -24.05
C GLY A 89 43.73 -24.54 -23.72
N MET A 90 43.22 -24.62 -22.48
CA MET A 90 42.08 -23.86 -22.04
C MET A 90 42.39 -22.35 -21.97
N LYS A 91 41.52 -21.55 -22.57
CA LYS A 91 41.53 -20.10 -22.39
C LYS A 91 40.71 -19.78 -21.12
N THR A 92 41.24 -18.86 -20.30
CA THR A 92 40.59 -18.45 -19.04
C THR A 92 40.81 -16.96 -18.77
N ALA A 93 39.98 -16.40 -17.88
CA ALA A 93 40.26 -15.08 -17.33
C ALA A 93 41.38 -15.15 -16.30
N PHE A 94 42.43 -14.38 -16.48
CA PHE A 94 43.61 -14.39 -15.68
C PHE A 94 43.90 -13.00 -15.06
N ALA A 95 43.82 -12.91 -13.75
CA ALA A 95 44.20 -11.73 -13.00
C ALA A 95 45.71 -11.69 -12.79
N LYS A 96 46.40 -10.71 -13.43
CA LYS A 96 47.84 -10.47 -13.30
C LYS A 96 48.19 -9.95 -11.90
N VAL A 97 49.46 -10.01 -11.54
CA VAL A 97 49.93 -9.32 -10.34
C VAL A 97 49.64 -7.82 -10.46
N GLY A 98 49.03 -7.23 -9.43
CA GLY A 98 48.51 -5.85 -9.43
C GLY A 98 47.08 -5.69 -9.94
N ALA A 99 46.45 -6.78 -10.40
CA ALA A 99 45.04 -6.77 -10.77
C ALA A 99 44.15 -6.55 -9.53
N LYS A 100 43.01 -5.89 -9.70
CA LYS A 100 41.97 -5.69 -8.68
C LYS A 100 40.74 -6.49 -9.00
N LEU A 101 40.17 -7.15 -7.98
CA LEU A 101 38.93 -7.91 -8.03
C LEU A 101 38.15 -7.54 -6.77
N GLY A 102 37.27 -6.54 -6.87
CA GLY A 102 36.62 -5.93 -5.74
C GLY A 102 37.67 -5.33 -4.76
N GLU A 103 37.62 -5.73 -3.50
CA GLU A 103 38.58 -5.29 -2.46
C GLU A 103 39.93 -6.03 -2.50
N ILE A 104 40.08 -7.05 -3.37
CA ILE A 104 41.26 -7.90 -3.44
C ILE A 104 42.22 -7.37 -4.48
N GLU A 105 43.47 -7.10 -4.10
CA GLU A 105 44.60 -6.87 -5.01
C GLU A 105 45.42 -8.13 -5.16
N ILE A 106 45.68 -8.56 -6.38
CA ILE A 106 46.43 -9.77 -6.68
C ILE A 106 47.92 -9.50 -6.46
N THR A 107 48.49 -10.21 -5.50
CA THR A 107 49.95 -10.18 -5.17
C THR A 107 50.51 -11.59 -5.28
N PRO A 108 51.82 -11.73 -5.55
CA PRO A 108 52.49 -13.02 -5.49
C PRO A 108 52.31 -13.67 -4.12
N ARG A 109 51.81 -14.92 -4.11
CA ARG A 109 51.56 -15.66 -2.87
C ARG A 109 52.23 -17.03 -2.91
N GLU A 110 52.81 -17.44 -1.80
CA GLU A 110 53.28 -18.80 -1.62
C GLU A 110 52.10 -19.69 -1.16
N LEU A 111 51.80 -20.72 -1.93
CA LEU A 111 50.73 -21.69 -1.70
C LEU A 111 51.34 -23.10 -1.68
N ALA A 112 51.37 -23.74 -0.52
CA ALA A 112 51.90 -25.09 -0.32
C ALA A 112 53.31 -25.26 -0.90
N GLY A 113 54.21 -24.26 -0.72
CA GLY A 113 55.63 -24.31 -1.14
C GLY A 113 55.88 -23.87 -2.60
N PHE A 114 54.89 -23.40 -3.32
CA PHE A 114 55.03 -22.85 -4.68
C PHE A 114 54.47 -21.41 -4.75
N THR A 115 55.19 -20.55 -5.46
CA THR A 115 54.78 -19.16 -5.64
C THR A 115 53.77 -19.05 -6.81
N SER A 116 52.58 -18.55 -6.53
CA SER A 116 51.60 -18.17 -7.55
C SER A 116 51.73 -16.70 -7.89
N CYS A 117 52.00 -16.39 -9.17
CA CYS A 117 52.16 -15.03 -9.68
C CYS A 117 50.95 -14.57 -10.47
N GLY A 118 49.75 -14.73 -9.93
CA GLY A 118 48.46 -14.39 -10.54
C GLY A 118 47.40 -15.39 -10.15
N MET A 119 46.20 -15.18 -10.66
CA MET A 119 45.01 -16.01 -10.37
C MET A 119 44.15 -16.24 -11.61
N CYS A 120 43.85 -17.50 -11.90
CA CYS A 120 42.79 -17.83 -12.86
C CYS A 120 41.44 -17.65 -12.17
N CYS A 121 40.56 -16.89 -12.77
CA CYS A 121 39.34 -16.43 -12.12
C CYS A 121 38.11 -17.29 -12.46
N SER A 122 37.24 -17.48 -11.51
CA SER A 122 35.85 -17.90 -11.69
C SER A 122 34.98 -16.71 -12.08
N GLU A 123 33.74 -16.96 -12.53
CA GLU A 123 32.78 -15.91 -12.82
C GLU A 123 32.43 -15.08 -11.58
N LYS A 124 32.37 -15.72 -10.42
CA LYS A 124 32.10 -15.05 -9.13
C LYS A 124 33.19 -14.06 -8.74
N GLU A 125 34.45 -14.39 -8.96
CA GLU A 125 35.57 -13.51 -8.61
C GLU A 125 35.62 -12.25 -9.49
N ILE A 126 35.08 -12.34 -10.71
CA ILE A 126 34.91 -11.17 -11.61
C ILE A 126 33.60 -10.43 -11.33
N GLY A 127 32.65 -11.03 -10.57
CA GLY A 127 31.39 -10.40 -10.20
C GLY A 127 30.30 -10.48 -11.28
N ILE A 128 30.39 -11.47 -12.19
CA ILE A 128 29.43 -11.65 -13.29
C ILE A 128 28.47 -12.83 -13.11
N SER A 129 28.66 -13.64 -12.08
CA SER A 129 27.71 -14.66 -11.61
C SER A 129 28.07 -15.12 -10.19
N ASP A 130 27.27 -16.03 -9.62
CA ASP A 130 27.59 -16.70 -8.34
C ASP A 130 28.39 -18.00 -8.52
N ASP A 131 28.73 -18.37 -9.79
CA ASP A 131 29.45 -19.60 -10.07
C ASP A 131 30.92 -19.53 -9.61
N HIS A 132 31.24 -20.41 -8.69
CA HIS A 132 32.59 -20.63 -8.14
C HIS A 132 33.01 -22.09 -8.21
N SER A 133 32.39 -22.89 -9.06
CA SER A 133 32.63 -24.31 -9.21
C SER A 133 33.95 -24.62 -9.92
N GLY A 134 34.45 -23.66 -10.71
CA GLY A 134 35.71 -23.74 -11.46
C GLY A 134 36.16 -22.39 -11.98
N ILE A 135 37.27 -22.38 -12.74
CA ILE A 135 37.70 -21.18 -13.45
C ILE A 135 36.91 -21.03 -14.75
N MET A 136 36.80 -19.77 -15.23
CA MET A 136 36.09 -19.45 -16.47
C MET A 136 36.75 -20.13 -17.68
N GLU A 137 35.93 -20.73 -18.52
CA GLU A 137 36.34 -21.24 -19.83
C GLU A 137 35.92 -20.24 -20.91
N LEU A 138 36.89 -19.66 -21.60
CA LEU A 138 36.71 -18.68 -22.65
C LEU A 138 36.85 -19.32 -24.05
N ASP A 139 36.34 -18.61 -25.07
CA ASP A 139 36.46 -19.05 -26.47
C ASP A 139 37.93 -19.18 -26.88
N GLU A 140 38.26 -20.30 -27.54
CA GLU A 140 39.62 -20.63 -27.95
C GLU A 140 40.21 -19.64 -29.00
N SER A 141 39.33 -18.92 -29.73
CA SER A 141 39.73 -17.93 -30.75
C SER A 141 40.24 -16.62 -30.18
N LEU A 142 40.02 -16.35 -28.88
CA LEU A 142 40.42 -15.10 -28.25
C LEU A 142 41.95 -15.00 -28.13
N ALA A 143 42.48 -13.81 -28.38
CA ALA A 143 43.92 -13.56 -28.31
C ALA A 143 44.36 -13.44 -26.83
N ASN A 144 45.49 -14.11 -26.47
CA ASN A 144 46.11 -13.95 -25.13
C ASN A 144 46.51 -12.51 -24.88
N GLY A 145 46.26 -12.01 -23.68
CA GLY A 145 46.60 -10.65 -23.29
C GLY A 145 45.49 -9.61 -23.57
N THR A 146 44.43 -9.98 -24.26
CA THR A 146 43.28 -9.11 -24.43
C THR A 146 42.61 -8.83 -23.07
N ASP A 147 42.29 -7.57 -22.78
CA ASP A 147 41.56 -7.23 -21.57
C ASP A 147 40.19 -7.93 -21.56
N ILE A 148 39.81 -8.50 -20.43
CA ILE A 148 38.55 -9.25 -20.31
C ILE A 148 37.34 -8.36 -20.58
N LYS A 149 37.44 -7.05 -20.31
CA LYS A 149 36.41 -6.06 -20.55
C LYS A 149 36.18 -5.74 -22.03
N ASP A 150 37.20 -5.99 -22.88
CA ASP A 150 37.05 -5.87 -24.34
C ASP A 150 36.33 -7.07 -24.94
N VAL A 151 36.17 -8.16 -24.18
CA VAL A 151 35.57 -9.42 -24.62
C VAL A 151 34.17 -9.62 -24.07
N MET A 152 33.93 -9.08 -22.87
CA MET A 152 32.68 -9.24 -22.10
C MET A 152 32.19 -7.92 -21.59
N GLU A 153 30.86 -7.76 -21.52
CA GLU A 153 30.18 -6.57 -20.99
C GLU A 153 30.22 -6.51 -19.47
N ILE A 154 31.43 -6.54 -18.88
CA ILE A 154 31.62 -6.53 -17.42
C ILE A 154 31.30 -5.15 -16.85
N ASP A 155 31.74 -4.08 -17.53
CA ASP A 155 31.43 -2.72 -17.12
C ASP A 155 30.00 -2.36 -17.54
N ASP A 156 29.14 -2.01 -16.54
CA ASP A 156 27.79 -1.55 -16.79
C ASP A 156 27.36 -0.59 -15.68
N ILE A 157 26.37 0.25 -15.99
CA ILE A 157 25.63 1.05 -15.01
C ILE A 157 24.25 0.41 -14.89
N VAL A 158 23.94 -0.03 -13.68
CA VAL A 158 22.66 -0.67 -13.36
C VAL A 158 21.93 0.16 -12.30
N PHE A 159 20.65 0.40 -12.49
CA PHE A 159 19.81 1.10 -11.52
C PHE A 159 18.51 0.34 -11.27
N GLU A 160 17.91 0.57 -10.11
CA GLU A 160 16.65 -0.06 -9.74
C GLU A 160 15.48 0.91 -9.88
N VAL A 161 14.46 0.50 -10.64
CA VAL A 161 13.18 1.23 -10.78
C VAL A 161 12.16 0.66 -9.80
N ASP A 162 11.50 1.53 -9.02
CA ASP A 162 10.41 1.11 -8.13
C ASP A 162 9.23 0.56 -8.93
N ASN A 163 8.91 -0.70 -8.68
CA ASN A 163 7.83 -1.40 -9.36
C ASN A 163 6.44 -0.77 -9.15
N LYS A 164 6.25 -0.01 -8.07
CA LYS A 164 4.98 0.69 -7.81
C LYS A 164 4.76 1.84 -8.79
N SER A 165 5.84 2.52 -9.18
CA SER A 165 5.82 3.60 -10.19
C SER A 165 5.44 3.10 -11.59
N LEU A 166 5.54 1.78 -11.86
CA LEU A 166 5.24 1.16 -13.15
C LEU A 166 3.84 0.50 -13.22
N THR A 167 2.98 0.71 -12.22
CA THR A 167 1.73 -0.05 -12.10
C THR A 167 0.75 0.20 -13.25
N ASN A 168 0.72 1.40 -13.81
CA ASN A 168 -0.11 1.78 -14.96
C ASN A 168 0.62 1.62 -16.31
N ARG A 169 1.93 1.38 -16.31
CA ARG A 169 2.80 1.35 -17.48
C ARG A 169 3.25 -0.08 -17.85
N PRO A 170 2.40 -0.91 -18.49
CA PRO A 170 2.77 -2.28 -18.86
C PRO A 170 3.98 -2.32 -19.82
N ASP A 171 4.18 -1.29 -20.61
CA ASP A 171 5.29 -1.17 -21.57
C ASP A 171 6.66 -0.99 -20.91
N LEU A 172 6.73 -0.51 -19.67
CA LEU A 172 7.99 -0.24 -18.95
C LEU A 172 8.53 -1.45 -18.16
N TRP A 173 7.90 -2.61 -18.26
CA TRP A 173 8.35 -3.83 -17.57
C TRP A 173 9.46 -4.58 -18.33
N GLY A 174 10.12 -3.91 -19.28
CA GLY A 174 11.27 -4.40 -20.04
C GLY A 174 12.15 -3.26 -20.53
N HIS A 175 13.41 -3.60 -20.86
CA HIS A 175 14.44 -2.64 -21.30
C HIS A 175 14.04 -1.85 -22.55
N TYR A 176 13.33 -2.46 -23.50
CA TYR A 176 12.92 -1.78 -24.73
C TYR A 176 11.92 -0.63 -24.47
N GLY A 177 10.98 -0.82 -23.54
CA GLY A 177 10.07 0.25 -23.11
C GLY A 177 10.80 1.37 -22.39
N ILE A 178 11.70 1.02 -21.49
CA ILE A 178 12.58 1.99 -20.80
C ILE A 178 13.48 2.71 -21.82
N ALA A 179 14.03 2.01 -22.80
CA ALA A 179 14.83 2.62 -23.86
C ALA A 179 14.05 3.65 -24.68
N ARG A 180 12.74 3.46 -24.90
CA ARG A 180 11.85 4.45 -25.54
C ARG A 180 11.76 5.74 -24.72
N GLU A 181 11.66 5.63 -23.40
CA GLU A 181 11.68 6.81 -22.50
C GLU A 181 13.04 7.53 -22.55
N PHE A 182 14.14 6.78 -22.45
CA PHE A 182 15.49 7.33 -22.59
C PHE A 182 15.71 8.00 -23.96
N ALA A 183 15.19 7.43 -25.03
CA ALA A 183 15.23 8.03 -26.36
C ALA A 183 14.51 9.37 -26.42
N ALA A 184 13.31 9.45 -25.84
CA ALA A 184 12.54 10.69 -25.77
C ALA A 184 13.24 11.75 -24.92
N LEU A 185 13.74 11.40 -23.72
CA LEU A 185 14.47 12.30 -22.82
C LEU A 185 15.80 12.78 -23.41
N ALA A 186 16.51 11.91 -24.11
CA ALA A 186 17.77 12.23 -24.78
C ALA A 186 17.59 13.00 -26.09
N GLY A 187 16.37 13.07 -26.63
CA GLY A 187 16.09 13.60 -27.95
C GLY A 187 16.75 12.79 -29.08
N ARG A 188 16.92 11.48 -28.89
CA ARG A 188 17.53 10.54 -29.81
C ARG A 188 16.50 9.57 -30.39
N PRO A 189 16.73 9.01 -31.59
CA PRO A 189 15.84 8.01 -32.17
C PRO A 189 15.95 6.67 -31.42
N LEU A 190 14.80 6.02 -31.20
CA LEU A 190 14.74 4.62 -30.77
C LEU A 190 14.96 3.72 -31.98
N LYS A 191 15.92 2.78 -31.91
CA LYS A 191 16.10 1.74 -32.90
C LYS A 191 14.97 0.71 -32.80
N PRO A 192 14.43 0.24 -33.95
CA PRO A 192 13.43 -0.82 -33.93
C PRO A 192 14.04 -2.13 -33.42
N LEU A 193 13.17 -2.99 -32.86
CA LEU A 193 13.56 -4.36 -32.49
C LEU A 193 13.96 -5.12 -33.78
N ASP A 194 15.11 -5.79 -33.75
CA ASP A 194 15.54 -6.68 -34.81
C ASP A 194 14.78 -8.00 -34.73
N THR A 195 13.91 -8.28 -35.69
CA THR A 195 12.98 -9.41 -35.71
C THR A 195 13.02 -10.11 -37.07
N VAL A 196 12.57 -11.36 -37.12
CA VAL A 196 12.37 -12.08 -38.37
C VAL A 196 10.96 -11.86 -38.95
N ASP A 197 10.79 -12.04 -40.25
CA ASP A 197 9.47 -12.12 -40.87
C ASP A 197 8.89 -13.52 -40.71
N LEU A 198 7.93 -13.68 -39.79
CA LEU A 198 7.27 -14.96 -39.52
C LEU A 198 6.45 -15.49 -40.73
N SER A 199 6.15 -14.67 -41.71
CA SER A 199 5.45 -15.09 -42.96
C SER A 199 6.25 -16.07 -43.79
N GLU A 200 7.57 -16.15 -43.60
CA GLU A 200 8.43 -17.16 -44.26
C GLU A 200 8.05 -18.60 -43.90
N TYR A 201 7.43 -18.79 -42.69
CA TYR A 201 7.04 -20.10 -42.17
C TYR A 201 5.58 -20.49 -42.44
N LYS A 202 4.81 -19.66 -43.18
CA LYS A 202 3.33 -19.82 -43.34
C LYS A 202 2.87 -21.16 -43.95
N GLU A 203 3.75 -21.83 -44.75
CA GLU A 203 3.45 -23.10 -45.41
C GLU A 203 3.69 -24.34 -44.48
N LEU A 204 4.26 -24.12 -43.30
CA LEU A 204 4.48 -25.19 -42.32
C LEU A 204 3.17 -25.55 -41.59
N PRO A 205 3.09 -26.73 -40.96
CA PRO A 205 1.89 -27.15 -40.23
C PRO A 205 1.60 -26.25 -39.03
N LYS A 206 0.32 -26.12 -38.67
CA LYS A 206 -0.10 -25.45 -37.42
C LYS A 206 0.12 -26.33 -36.20
N VAL A 207 0.42 -25.72 -35.09
CA VAL A 207 0.35 -26.36 -33.77
C VAL A 207 -1.11 -26.61 -33.42
N ASP A 208 -1.44 -27.77 -32.84
CA ASP A 208 -2.80 -28.01 -32.31
C ASP A 208 -3.01 -27.25 -31.01
N MET A 209 -3.46 -26.00 -31.15
CA MET A 209 -3.67 -25.08 -30.04
C MET A 209 -5.08 -24.48 -30.09
N LYS A 210 -5.73 -24.30 -28.92
CA LYS A 210 -7.05 -23.70 -28.79
C LYS A 210 -7.22 -22.99 -27.45
N ILE A 211 -7.76 -21.76 -27.48
CA ILE A 211 -8.22 -21.03 -26.32
C ILE A 211 -9.66 -21.50 -26.00
N GLU A 212 -9.87 -22.10 -24.82
CA GLU A 212 -11.19 -22.59 -24.37
C GLU A 212 -11.77 -21.71 -23.24
N ASP A 213 -10.99 -20.73 -22.73
CA ASP A 213 -11.41 -19.85 -21.64
C ASP A 213 -11.18 -18.36 -22.02
N PRO A 214 -12.16 -17.47 -21.81
CA PRO A 214 -12.07 -16.07 -22.18
C PRO A 214 -11.05 -15.27 -21.36
N LEU A 215 -10.48 -15.81 -20.29
CA LEU A 215 -9.39 -15.19 -19.52
C LEU A 215 -8.03 -15.25 -20.24
N CYS A 216 -7.90 -15.98 -21.32
CA CYS A 216 -6.77 -15.90 -22.23
C CYS A 216 -7.11 -14.96 -23.39
N TYR A 217 -6.45 -13.83 -23.49
CA TYR A 217 -6.75 -12.80 -24.50
C TYR A 217 -6.11 -13.11 -25.84
N ARG A 218 -4.88 -13.57 -25.85
CA ARG A 218 -4.16 -14.02 -27.04
C ARG A 218 -3.16 -15.09 -26.67
N TYR A 219 -3.01 -16.08 -27.53
CA TYR A 219 -2.00 -17.12 -27.41
C TYR A 219 -1.34 -17.33 -28.75
N SER A 220 -0.01 -17.12 -28.82
CA SER A 220 0.81 -17.31 -30.00
C SER A 220 1.85 -18.38 -29.70
N CYS A 221 2.00 -19.36 -30.58
CA CYS A 221 2.98 -20.44 -30.41
C CYS A 221 3.67 -20.79 -31.72
N LEU A 222 4.89 -21.32 -31.59
CA LEU A 222 5.76 -21.75 -32.68
C LEU A 222 6.59 -22.95 -32.23
N GLN A 223 6.90 -23.90 -33.15
CA GLN A 223 7.71 -25.07 -32.84
C GLN A 223 9.08 -25.03 -33.52
N PHE A 224 10.04 -25.61 -32.81
CA PHE A 224 11.43 -25.67 -33.23
C PHE A 224 12.01 -27.06 -33.03
N GLU A 225 12.98 -27.42 -33.88
CA GLU A 225 13.78 -28.64 -33.78
C GLU A 225 15.26 -28.35 -33.99
N ASN A 226 16.08 -29.36 -33.70
CA ASN A 226 17.52 -29.33 -33.88
C ASN A 226 18.23 -28.23 -33.06
N ILE A 227 17.76 -28.02 -31.82
CA ILE A 227 18.41 -27.14 -30.85
C ILE A 227 19.63 -27.86 -30.29
N THR A 228 20.79 -27.26 -30.46
CA THR A 228 22.08 -27.85 -30.10
C THR A 228 22.75 -27.11 -28.96
N ARG A 229 22.50 -25.82 -28.83
CA ARG A 229 23.11 -24.98 -27.80
C ARG A 229 22.52 -25.27 -26.41
N LYS A 230 23.40 -25.48 -25.44
CA LYS A 230 22.99 -25.79 -24.04
C LYS A 230 23.27 -24.64 -23.07
N ILE A 231 24.30 -23.86 -23.31
CA ILE A 231 24.78 -22.77 -22.45
C ILE A 231 24.58 -21.43 -23.15
N SER A 232 24.06 -20.49 -22.45
CA SER A 232 23.81 -19.13 -22.92
C SER A 232 25.11 -18.38 -23.23
N PRO A 233 25.13 -17.45 -24.20
CA PRO A 233 26.29 -16.57 -24.45
C PRO A 233 26.66 -15.79 -23.16
N ALA A 234 27.95 -15.50 -23.01
CA ALA A 234 28.47 -14.84 -21.82
C ALA A 234 27.75 -13.52 -21.52
N ASN A 235 27.61 -12.62 -22.51
CA ASN A 235 26.94 -11.34 -22.30
C ASN A 235 25.47 -11.49 -21.94
N MET A 236 24.76 -12.50 -22.48
CA MET A 236 23.39 -12.81 -22.06
C MET A 236 23.32 -13.19 -20.57
N ARG A 237 24.25 -14.04 -20.09
CA ARG A 237 24.33 -14.45 -18.69
C ARG A 237 24.68 -13.29 -17.76
N ILE A 238 25.60 -12.40 -18.18
CA ILE A 238 25.99 -11.19 -17.44
C ILE A 238 24.76 -10.25 -17.31
N ARG A 239 24.05 -9.95 -18.39
CA ARG A 239 22.87 -9.09 -18.39
C ARG A 239 21.76 -9.65 -17.49
N LEU A 240 21.49 -10.97 -17.57
CA LEU A 240 20.55 -11.64 -16.67
C LEU A 240 20.97 -11.48 -15.20
N TYR A 241 22.24 -11.75 -14.88
CA TYR A 241 22.75 -11.67 -13.52
C TYR A 241 22.68 -10.25 -12.95
N TYR A 242 23.07 -9.24 -13.76
CA TYR A 242 23.00 -7.84 -13.34
C TYR A 242 21.56 -7.36 -13.15
N CYS A 243 20.60 -7.97 -13.86
CA CYS A 243 19.17 -7.72 -13.67
C CYS A 243 18.51 -8.64 -12.61
N GLY A 244 19.31 -9.35 -11.79
CA GLY A 244 18.82 -10.14 -10.68
C GLY A 244 18.32 -11.55 -11.06
N MET A 245 18.59 -12.03 -12.26
CA MET A 245 18.21 -13.38 -12.71
C MET A 245 19.40 -14.30 -12.84
N ARG A 246 19.28 -15.51 -12.28
CA ARG A 246 20.27 -16.55 -12.44
C ARG A 246 20.12 -17.25 -13.80
N ALA A 247 21.19 -17.39 -14.56
CA ALA A 247 21.23 -18.23 -15.74
C ALA A 247 21.14 -19.72 -15.36
N ILE A 248 20.35 -20.48 -16.12
CA ILE A 248 20.03 -21.90 -15.87
C ILE A 248 20.50 -22.74 -17.07
N ASN A 249 19.89 -22.53 -18.23
CA ASN A 249 20.20 -23.17 -19.51
C ASN A 249 19.78 -22.23 -20.64
N PHE A 250 20.30 -22.46 -21.84
CA PHE A 250 20.10 -21.53 -22.94
C PHE A 250 18.64 -21.20 -23.28
N LEU A 251 17.75 -22.19 -23.26
CA LEU A 251 16.33 -21.96 -23.63
C LEU A 251 15.57 -21.20 -22.55
N ALA A 252 15.76 -21.58 -21.29
CA ALA A 252 15.17 -20.86 -20.16
C ALA A 252 15.73 -19.44 -20.05
N ASP A 253 17.03 -19.27 -20.24
CA ASP A 253 17.69 -17.98 -20.21
C ASP A 253 17.21 -17.08 -21.36
N LEU A 254 16.99 -17.63 -22.54
CA LEU A 254 16.49 -16.88 -23.70
C LEU A 254 15.05 -16.38 -23.47
N THR A 255 14.17 -17.18 -22.87
CA THR A 255 12.81 -16.72 -22.49
C THR A 255 12.87 -15.64 -21.40
N ASN A 256 13.73 -15.80 -20.40
CA ASN A 256 13.95 -14.80 -19.36
C ASN A 256 14.57 -13.51 -19.92
N TYR A 257 15.51 -13.65 -20.83
CA TYR A 257 16.13 -12.51 -21.52
C TYR A 257 15.10 -11.67 -22.26
N LEU A 258 14.22 -12.32 -23.04
CA LEU A 258 13.15 -11.62 -23.75
C LEU A 258 12.11 -11.01 -22.83
N MET A 259 11.79 -11.67 -21.72
CA MET A 259 10.92 -11.09 -20.70
C MET A 259 11.52 -9.79 -20.13
N LEU A 260 12.83 -9.76 -19.85
CA LEU A 260 13.52 -8.54 -19.39
C LEU A 260 13.75 -7.52 -20.52
N GLU A 261 13.92 -7.97 -21.77
CA GLU A 261 14.10 -7.08 -22.93
C GLU A 261 12.79 -6.36 -23.26
N MET A 262 11.70 -7.11 -23.42
CA MET A 262 10.45 -6.61 -24.00
C MET A 262 9.31 -6.43 -22.98
N GLY A 263 9.44 -6.95 -21.78
CA GLY A 263 8.36 -7.00 -20.80
C GLY A 263 7.32 -8.09 -21.04
N GLN A 264 7.51 -8.94 -22.08
CA GLN A 264 6.62 -10.03 -22.46
C GLN A 264 7.15 -11.36 -21.94
N PRO A 265 6.53 -11.96 -20.89
CA PRO A 265 6.92 -13.29 -20.44
C PRO A 265 6.62 -14.34 -21.52
N MET A 266 7.50 -15.30 -21.64
CA MET A 266 7.39 -16.43 -22.56
C MET A 266 7.65 -17.72 -21.82
N HIS A 267 7.11 -18.82 -22.33
CA HIS A 267 7.41 -20.15 -21.79
C HIS A 267 7.82 -21.11 -22.90
N ALA A 268 8.70 -22.02 -22.57
CA ALA A 268 9.23 -23.01 -23.47
C ALA A 268 8.90 -24.41 -22.96
N PHE A 269 8.10 -25.16 -23.73
CA PHE A 269 7.78 -26.56 -23.44
C PHE A 269 8.65 -27.49 -24.26
N ASP A 270 9.07 -28.60 -23.69
CA ASP A 270 9.65 -29.69 -24.46
C ASP A 270 8.56 -30.29 -25.39
N SER A 271 8.75 -30.18 -26.71
CA SER A 271 7.75 -30.62 -27.68
C SER A 271 7.45 -32.13 -27.62
N ARG A 272 8.34 -32.94 -27.03
CA ARG A 272 8.10 -34.38 -26.78
C ARG A 272 7.05 -34.62 -25.68
N LYS A 273 6.82 -33.62 -24.82
CA LYS A 273 5.91 -33.71 -23.65
C LYS A 273 4.60 -32.98 -23.88
N VAL A 274 4.60 -31.93 -24.74
CA VAL A 274 3.43 -31.08 -24.97
C VAL A 274 3.15 -31.01 -26.47
N GLU A 275 2.17 -31.77 -26.93
CA GLU A 275 1.78 -31.87 -28.35
C GLU A 275 0.55 -31.00 -28.67
N LYS A 276 -0.38 -30.88 -27.74
CA LYS A 276 -1.66 -30.16 -27.90
C LYS A 276 -1.84 -29.12 -26.81
N ILE A 277 -2.06 -27.91 -27.18
CA ILE A 277 -2.21 -26.82 -26.22
C ILE A 277 -3.68 -26.45 -26.06
N ARG A 278 -4.18 -26.49 -24.81
CA ARG A 278 -5.52 -26.04 -24.43
C ARG A 278 -5.42 -25.10 -23.23
N ILE A 279 -6.05 -23.95 -23.32
CA ILE A 279 -6.05 -22.96 -22.25
C ILE A 279 -7.45 -22.95 -21.64
N LYS A 280 -7.59 -23.44 -20.38
CA LYS A 280 -8.88 -23.62 -19.73
C LYS A 280 -8.76 -23.61 -18.20
N ARG A 281 -9.93 -23.50 -17.54
CA ARG A 281 -10.08 -23.74 -16.11
C ARG A 281 -10.72 -25.10 -15.86
N PHE A 282 -10.60 -25.61 -14.65
CA PHE A 282 -11.20 -26.88 -14.21
C PHE A 282 -12.29 -26.60 -13.17
N GLU A 283 -13.42 -27.30 -13.28
CA GLU A 283 -14.51 -27.17 -12.30
C GLU A 283 -14.18 -27.81 -10.94
N THR A 284 -13.32 -28.82 -10.94
CA THR A 284 -12.94 -29.55 -9.73
C THR A 284 -11.52 -29.19 -9.34
N PRO A 285 -11.29 -28.72 -8.09
CA PRO A 285 -9.95 -28.47 -7.57
C PRO A 285 -9.05 -29.70 -7.58
N PHE A 286 -7.73 -29.48 -7.76
CA PHE A 286 -6.72 -30.57 -7.76
C PHE A 286 -5.36 -30.03 -7.31
N GLU A 287 -4.43 -30.96 -6.99
CA GLU A 287 -3.06 -30.60 -6.66
C GLU A 287 -2.17 -30.65 -7.91
N PHE A 288 -1.26 -29.66 -8.03
CA PHE A 288 -0.37 -29.51 -9.18
C PHE A 288 1.04 -29.16 -8.73
N GLN A 289 2.04 -29.90 -9.21
CA GLN A 289 3.43 -29.64 -8.88
C GLN A 289 4.08 -28.71 -9.89
N THR A 290 4.60 -27.58 -9.39
CA THR A 290 5.28 -26.54 -10.18
C THR A 290 6.78 -26.78 -10.28
N LEU A 291 7.47 -26.05 -11.20
CA LEU A 291 8.92 -26.17 -11.48
C LEU A 291 9.81 -26.02 -10.23
N ASP A 292 9.37 -25.31 -9.20
CA ASP A 292 10.06 -25.17 -7.92
C ASP A 292 9.90 -26.41 -7.00
N GLY A 293 9.24 -27.46 -7.47
CA GLY A 293 8.99 -28.71 -6.74
C GLY A 293 7.89 -28.61 -5.68
N VAL A 294 7.18 -27.48 -5.60
CA VAL A 294 6.11 -27.25 -4.62
C VAL A 294 4.78 -27.74 -5.17
N GLU A 295 4.02 -28.50 -4.36
CA GLU A 295 2.65 -28.89 -4.65
C GLU A 295 1.68 -27.75 -4.31
N ARG A 296 0.81 -27.36 -5.25
CA ARG A 296 -0.09 -26.23 -5.13
C ARG A 296 -1.53 -26.63 -5.38
N HIS A 297 -2.42 -26.12 -4.52
CA HIS A 297 -3.86 -26.36 -4.66
C HIS A 297 -4.45 -25.43 -5.74
N ILE A 298 -4.93 -26.02 -6.84
CA ILE A 298 -5.54 -25.33 -7.98
C ILE A 298 -7.04 -25.32 -7.80
N ASP A 299 -7.64 -24.12 -7.73
CA ASP A 299 -9.08 -23.92 -7.62
C ASP A 299 -9.75 -23.70 -9.00
N GLU A 300 -11.08 -23.63 -9.03
CA GLU A 300 -11.89 -23.41 -10.23
C GLU A 300 -11.67 -22.05 -10.91
N ASN A 301 -10.99 -21.10 -10.24
CA ASN A 301 -10.70 -19.77 -10.75
C ASN A 301 -9.30 -19.65 -11.35
N THR A 302 -8.48 -20.69 -11.25
CA THR A 302 -7.10 -20.67 -11.72
C THR A 302 -7.02 -21.16 -13.17
N LEU A 303 -6.52 -20.29 -14.06
CA LEU A 303 -6.34 -20.60 -15.47
C LEU A 303 -5.13 -21.52 -15.65
N MET A 304 -5.29 -22.61 -16.44
CA MET A 304 -4.26 -23.59 -16.71
C MET A 304 -3.95 -23.67 -18.19
N ILE A 305 -2.70 -23.97 -18.53
CA ILE A 305 -2.28 -24.46 -19.85
C ILE A 305 -2.17 -25.97 -19.74
N CYS A 306 -2.74 -26.66 -20.73
CA CYS A 306 -2.88 -28.13 -20.70
C CYS A 306 -2.31 -28.74 -21.99
N ASN A 307 -1.74 -29.94 -21.89
CA ASN A 307 -1.57 -30.84 -23.01
C ASN A 307 -2.88 -31.66 -23.12
N ASP A 308 -3.75 -31.24 -24.04
CA ASP A 308 -5.13 -31.71 -24.15
C ASP A 308 -5.91 -31.49 -22.83
N ASN A 309 -6.05 -32.51 -22.01
CA ASN A 309 -6.72 -32.46 -20.69
C ASN A 309 -5.78 -32.50 -19.49
N THR A 310 -4.48 -32.66 -19.72
CA THR A 310 -3.48 -32.77 -18.65
C THR A 310 -2.86 -31.41 -18.40
N PRO A 311 -2.98 -30.84 -17.19
CA PRO A 311 -2.34 -29.57 -16.85
C PRO A 311 -0.82 -29.64 -16.99
N VAL A 312 -0.22 -28.64 -17.61
CA VAL A 312 1.24 -28.54 -17.82
C VAL A 312 1.82 -27.22 -17.30
N ALA A 313 0.99 -26.18 -17.11
CA ALA A 313 1.43 -24.94 -16.48
C ALA A 313 0.25 -24.17 -15.85
N ILE A 314 0.53 -23.40 -14.82
CA ILE A 314 -0.37 -22.36 -14.32
C ILE A 314 -0.17 -21.13 -15.20
N ALA A 315 -1.19 -20.78 -15.99
CA ALA A 315 -1.12 -19.71 -16.98
C ALA A 315 -0.60 -18.39 -16.39
N GLY A 316 0.46 -17.85 -16.97
CA GLY A 316 1.06 -16.58 -16.56
C GLY A 316 1.72 -16.56 -15.19
N ILE A 317 1.84 -17.70 -14.49
CA ILE A 317 2.44 -17.77 -13.17
C ILE A 317 3.67 -18.68 -13.18
N MET A 318 3.51 -20.01 -13.44
CA MET A 318 4.63 -20.94 -13.41
C MET A 318 4.34 -22.23 -14.18
N GLY A 319 5.36 -22.74 -14.85
CA GLY A 319 5.33 -24.04 -15.52
C GLY A 319 5.22 -25.22 -14.52
N GLY A 320 4.74 -26.36 -15.01
CA GLY A 320 4.71 -27.62 -14.29
C GLY A 320 6.03 -28.39 -14.41
N LEU A 321 6.38 -29.16 -13.38
CA LEU A 321 7.61 -29.92 -13.31
C LEU A 321 7.71 -30.97 -14.44
N ASP A 322 6.62 -31.63 -14.79
CA ASP A 322 6.61 -32.71 -15.79
C ASP A 322 6.79 -32.20 -17.22
N SER A 323 6.52 -30.91 -17.52
CA SER A 323 6.66 -30.29 -18.82
C SER A 323 8.00 -29.55 -19.03
N GLU A 324 8.87 -29.60 -18.04
CA GLU A 324 10.16 -28.91 -17.97
C GLU A 324 11.08 -29.26 -19.16
N ILE A 325 11.83 -28.25 -19.63
CA ILE A 325 12.98 -28.42 -20.50
C ILE A 325 14.09 -29.09 -19.72
N VAL A 326 14.60 -30.20 -20.28
CA VAL A 326 15.67 -31.00 -19.71
C VAL A 326 16.94 -30.91 -20.55
N GLU A 327 18.05 -31.40 -20.01
CA GLU A 327 19.37 -31.29 -20.64
C GLU A 327 19.44 -31.84 -22.08
N ASP A 328 18.66 -32.88 -22.40
CA ASP A 328 18.59 -33.53 -23.71
C ASP A 328 17.49 -32.97 -24.62
N THR A 329 16.79 -31.90 -24.21
CA THR A 329 15.75 -31.26 -25.05
C THR A 329 16.40 -30.67 -26.31
N THR A 330 15.92 -31.10 -27.47
CA THR A 330 16.34 -30.63 -28.81
C THR A 330 15.17 -30.08 -29.63
N SER A 331 13.95 -30.18 -29.12
CA SER A 331 12.72 -29.64 -29.73
C SER A 331 11.90 -28.85 -28.72
N LEU A 332 11.33 -27.74 -29.16
CA LEU A 332 10.71 -26.73 -28.34
C LEU A 332 9.35 -26.33 -28.92
N THR A 333 8.33 -26.23 -28.07
CA THR A 333 7.11 -25.47 -28.34
C THR A 333 7.15 -24.19 -27.53
N LEU A 334 7.26 -23.06 -28.22
CA LEU A 334 7.33 -21.73 -27.60
C LEU A 334 5.91 -21.19 -27.37
N GLU A 335 5.68 -20.63 -26.20
CA GLU A 335 4.50 -19.87 -25.83
C GLU A 335 4.83 -18.37 -25.72
N SER A 336 3.96 -17.54 -26.29
CA SER A 336 3.86 -16.12 -25.98
C SER A 336 2.38 -15.77 -25.90
N ALA A 337 1.91 -15.36 -24.73
CA ALA A 337 0.49 -15.20 -24.47
C ALA A 337 0.17 -13.92 -23.68
N THR A 338 -1.10 -13.55 -23.63
CA THR A 338 -1.64 -12.50 -22.77
C THR A 338 -2.91 -12.97 -22.09
N PHE A 339 -3.01 -12.74 -20.80
CA PHE A 339 -4.09 -13.21 -19.95
C PHE A 339 -4.78 -12.05 -19.23
N ASP A 340 -5.98 -12.28 -18.69
CA ASP A 340 -6.68 -11.33 -17.83
C ASP A 340 -5.84 -10.99 -16.60
N ALA A 341 -5.47 -9.73 -16.47
CA ALA A 341 -4.57 -9.26 -15.41
C ALA A 341 -5.13 -9.46 -14.00
N VAL A 342 -6.46 -9.34 -13.85
CA VAL A 342 -7.14 -9.51 -12.56
C VAL A 342 -7.13 -10.98 -12.15
N SER A 343 -7.35 -11.89 -13.09
CA SER A 343 -7.30 -13.34 -12.87
C SER A 343 -5.91 -13.77 -12.43
N ILE A 344 -4.84 -13.34 -13.15
CA ILE A 344 -3.47 -13.67 -12.78
C ILE A 344 -3.12 -13.13 -11.39
N ARG A 345 -3.43 -11.87 -11.10
CA ARG A 345 -3.18 -11.26 -9.79
C ARG A 345 -3.86 -12.03 -8.65
N LYS A 346 -5.14 -12.36 -8.82
CA LYS A 346 -5.91 -13.10 -7.80
C LYS A 346 -5.38 -14.51 -7.62
N SER A 347 -5.05 -15.22 -8.69
CA SER A 347 -4.51 -16.59 -8.63
C SER A 347 -3.13 -16.61 -7.99
N SER A 348 -2.23 -15.69 -8.36
CA SER A 348 -0.91 -15.52 -7.75
C SER A 348 -1.01 -15.26 -6.23
N ALA A 349 -1.96 -14.41 -5.80
CA ALA A 349 -2.18 -14.12 -4.39
C ALA A 349 -2.72 -15.34 -3.62
N ARG A 350 -3.73 -16.07 -4.18
CA ARG A 350 -4.27 -17.29 -3.56
C ARG A 350 -3.24 -18.39 -3.41
N LEU A 351 -2.43 -18.59 -4.44
CA LEU A 351 -1.33 -19.56 -4.43
C LEU A 351 -0.13 -19.12 -3.60
N SER A 352 -0.15 -17.89 -3.07
CA SER A 352 1.00 -17.26 -2.37
C SER A 352 2.28 -17.35 -3.19
N HIS A 353 2.16 -17.24 -4.53
CA HIS A 353 3.26 -17.43 -5.46
C HIS A 353 3.31 -16.30 -6.49
N ARG A 354 4.19 -15.34 -6.24
CA ARG A 354 4.40 -14.18 -7.09
C ARG A 354 5.74 -14.35 -7.83
N THR A 355 5.66 -14.42 -9.15
CA THR A 355 6.81 -14.61 -10.05
C THR A 355 7.04 -13.38 -10.92
N ASP A 356 8.21 -13.27 -11.54
CA ASP A 356 8.52 -12.23 -12.54
C ASP A 356 7.52 -12.19 -13.70
N ALA A 357 7.03 -13.35 -14.12
CA ALA A 357 5.99 -13.46 -15.14
C ALA A 357 4.66 -12.90 -14.61
N SER A 358 4.18 -13.36 -13.43
CA SER A 358 2.92 -12.92 -12.87
C SER A 358 2.91 -11.41 -12.55
N MET A 359 4.05 -10.85 -12.10
CA MET A 359 4.20 -9.40 -11.87
C MET A 359 4.00 -8.58 -13.14
N ARG A 360 4.34 -9.12 -14.31
CA ARG A 360 4.14 -8.49 -15.62
C ARG A 360 2.71 -8.68 -16.11
N TYR A 361 2.20 -9.90 -16.12
CA TYR A 361 0.83 -10.17 -16.57
C TYR A 361 -0.25 -9.43 -15.77
N GLU A 362 -0.06 -9.22 -14.46
CA GLU A 362 -1.01 -8.43 -13.64
C GLU A 362 -1.10 -6.95 -14.04
N LYS A 363 -0.25 -6.47 -14.98
CA LYS A 363 -0.20 -5.08 -15.44
C LYS A 363 -0.99 -4.82 -16.74
N SER A 364 -1.73 -5.78 -17.24
CA SER A 364 -2.49 -5.68 -18.51
C SER A 364 -1.57 -5.50 -19.71
N LEU A 365 -0.69 -6.48 -19.94
CA LEU A 365 0.22 -6.50 -21.05
C LEU A 365 -0.52 -6.37 -22.40
N ASP A 366 0.18 -5.79 -23.39
CA ASP A 366 -0.35 -5.61 -24.74
C ASP A 366 -0.41 -6.94 -25.49
N PRO A 367 -1.60 -7.40 -25.93
CA PRO A 367 -1.70 -8.62 -26.73
C PRO A 367 -0.97 -8.54 -28.09
N GLU A 368 -0.78 -7.34 -28.65
CA GLU A 368 -0.03 -7.20 -29.90
C GLU A 368 1.44 -7.58 -29.76
N MET A 369 2.00 -7.45 -28.55
CA MET A 369 3.40 -7.79 -28.26
C MET A 369 3.69 -9.29 -28.39
N THR A 370 2.70 -10.18 -28.26
CA THR A 370 2.91 -11.63 -28.29
C THR A 370 3.59 -12.10 -29.57
N VAL A 371 3.13 -11.65 -30.73
CA VAL A 371 3.71 -12.02 -32.05
C VAL A 371 5.09 -11.39 -32.24
N THR A 372 5.25 -10.12 -31.80
CA THR A 372 6.55 -9.43 -31.87
C THR A 372 7.60 -10.17 -31.04
N ALA A 373 7.22 -10.66 -29.87
CA ALA A 373 8.11 -11.44 -29.00
C ALA A 373 8.50 -12.78 -29.62
N VAL A 374 7.56 -13.49 -30.28
CA VAL A 374 7.89 -14.71 -31.05
C VAL A 374 8.89 -14.39 -32.15
N ALA A 375 8.68 -13.33 -32.95
CA ALA A 375 9.58 -12.94 -34.02
C ALA A 375 10.99 -12.58 -33.49
N ARG A 376 11.07 -11.90 -32.35
CA ARG A 376 12.34 -11.58 -31.68
C ARG A 376 13.03 -12.84 -31.14
N PHE A 377 12.26 -13.77 -30.54
CA PHE A 377 12.78 -15.05 -30.06
C PHE A 377 13.43 -15.85 -31.20
N VAL A 378 12.74 -15.97 -32.35
CA VAL A 378 13.29 -16.66 -33.54
C VAL A 378 14.61 -16.03 -34.00
N LYS A 379 14.68 -14.69 -34.04
CA LYS A 379 15.90 -13.97 -34.40
C LYS A 379 17.06 -14.34 -33.47
N LEU A 380 16.88 -14.16 -32.17
CA LEU A 380 17.95 -14.45 -31.22
C LEU A 380 18.33 -15.93 -31.15
N LEU A 381 17.33 -16.83 -31.21
CA LEU A 381 17.59 -18.26 -31.23
C LEU A 381 18.45 -18.65 -32.47
N SER A 382 18.12 -18.11 -33.63
CA SER A 382 18.87 -18.38 -34.90
C SER A 382 20.26 -17.76 -34.88
N ASP A 383 20.44 -16.59 -34.29
CA ASP A 383 21.74 -15.94 -34.18
C ASP A 383 22.70 -16.73 -33.25
N PHE A 384 22.17 -17.31 -32.19
CA PHE A 384 22.96 -18.03 -31.18
C PHE A 384 23.08 -19.54 -31.45
N ASP A 385 22.16 -20.14 -32.20
CA ASP A 385 22.17 -21.55 -32.58
C ASP A 385 21.77 -21.72 -34.04
N GLY A 386 22.72 -21.51 -34.93
CA GLY A 386 22.49 -21.52 -36.40
C GLY A 386 22.00 -22.83 -37.00
N GLY A 387 21.91 -23.90 -36.22
CA GLY A 387 21.39 -25.18 -36.63
C GLY A 387 19.87 -25.36 -36.43
N VAL A 388 19.25 -24.48 -35.72
CA VAL A 388 17.83 -24.54 -35.37
C VAL A 388 16.93 -24.48 -36.61
N LYS A 389 15.86 -25.25 -36.59
CA LYS A 389 14.82 -25.25 -37.61
C LYS A 389 13.47 -24.93 -37.03
N VAL A 390 12.76 -23.97 -37.60
CA VAL A 390 11.35 -23.73 -37.35
C VAL A 390 10.54 -24.82 -38.03
N THR A 391 9.65 -25.50 -37.29
CA THR A 391 8.92 -26.68 -37.79
C THR A 391 7.41 -26.48 -37.87
N SER A 392 6.89 -25.37 -37.36
CA SER A 392 5.48 -24.99 -37.52
C SER A 392 5.35 -23.57 -38.12
N CYS A 393 4.19 -23.25 -38.69
CA CYS A 393 3.82 -21.85 -38.88
C CYS A 393 3.43 -21.22 -37.54
N LEU A 394 3.46 -19.87 -37.47
CA LEU A 394 2.90 -19.16 -36.34
C LEU A 394 1.45 -19.55 -36.18
N THR A 395 1.13 -20.20 -35.05
CA THR A 395 -0.23 -20.49 -34.65
C THR A 395 -0.65 -19.45 -33.61
N ASP A 396 -1.61 -18.61 -33.98
CA ASP A 396 -2.02 -17.43 -33.23
C ASP A 396 -3.54 -17.39 -33.13
N GLU A 397 -4.06 -17.36 -31.90
CA GLU A 397 -5.48 -17.16 -31.61
C GLU A 397 -5.65 -15.92 -30.76
N TYR A 398 -6.40 -14.94 -31.29
CA TYR A 398 -6.62 -13.63 -30.67
C TYR A 398 -8.07 -13.50 -30.27
N ALA A 399 -8.38 -13.94 -29.05
CA ALA A 399 -9.75 -14.04 -28.53
C ALA A 399 -10.30 -12.69 -28.03
N HIS A 400 -9.47 -11.84 -27.40
CA HIS A 400 -9.91 -10.55 -26.86
C HIS A 400 -9.00 -9.41 -27.37
N LYS A 401 -9.55 -8.56 -28.25
CA LYS A 401 -8.86 -7.39 -28.81
C LYS A 401 -9.25 -6.14 -28.06
N PHE A 402 -8.23 -5.33 -27.73
CA PHE A 402 -8.49 -3.97 -27.25
C PHE A 402 -8.85 -3.04 -28.40
N ASP A 403 -9.74 -2.08 -28.13
CA ASP A 403 -10.10 -1.06 -29.08
C ASP A 403 -8.93 -0.11 -29.37
N LYS A 404 -8.86 0.39 -30.59
CA LYS A 404 -7.93 1.47 -30.92
C LYS A 404 -8.41 2.76 -30.27
N VAL A 405 -7.51 3.43 -29.56
CA VAL A 405 -7.80 4.72 -28.93
C VAL A 405 -7.25 5.84 -29.79
N THR A 406 -8.12 6.74 -30.23
CA THR A 406 -7.75 7.98 -30.95
C THR A 406 -8.32 9.16 -30.18
N LEU A 407 -7.49 10.12 -29.82
CA LEU A 407 -7.85 11.28 -29.00
C LEU A 407 -7.66 12.56 -29.83
N SER A 408 -8.66 13.45 -29.84
CA SER A 408 -8.58 14.73 -30.55
C SER A 408 -8.77 15.90 -29.58
N PHE A 409 -7.91 16.92 -29.68
CA PHE A 409 -7.94 18.13 -28.85
C PHE A 409 -7.29 19.30 -29.60
N ASP A 410 -7.58 20.53 -29.19
CA ASP A 410 -6.98 21.74 -29.73
C ASP A 410 -5.83 22.26 -28.86
N LYS A 411 -4.99 23.13 -29.41
CA LYS A 411 -3.87 23.79 -28.71
C LYS A 411 -4.31 24.48 -27.43
N ARG A 412 -5.50 25.12 -27.42
CA ARG A 412 -6.05 25.82 -26.26
C ARG A 412 -6.34 24.87 -25.10
N PHE A 413 -6.66 23.59 -25.40
CA PHE A 413 -6.82 22.60 -24.35
C PHE A 413 -5.49 22.34 -23.65
N VAL A 414 -4.38 22.21 -24.39
CA VAL A 414 -3.03 22.06 -23.83
C VAL A 414 -2.68 23.24 -22.95
N ASP A 415 -2.77 24.47 -23.47
CA ASP A 415 -2.38 25.70 -22.76
C ASP A 415 -3.20 25.92 -21.49
N ARG A 416 -4.51 25.60 -21.54
CA ARG A 416 -5.38 25.70 -20.37
C ARG A 416 -5.03 24.72 -19.27
N TYR A 417 -4.67 23.47 -19.62
CA TYR A 417 -4.32 22.45 -18.64
C TYR A 417 -2.92 22.66 -18.05
N THR A 418 -1.97 23.06 -18.87
CA THR A 418 -0.58 23.29 -18.45
C THR A 418 -0.39 24.66 -17.76
N GLY A 419 -1.20 25.66 -18.10
CA GLY A 419 -1.06 27.04 -17.65
C GLY A 419 0.11 27.79 -18.31
N ILE A 420 0.77 27.15 -19.28
CA ILE A 420 1.88 27.72 -20.08
C ILE A 420 1.63 27.46 -21.57
N GLU A 421 2.34 28.19 -22.41
CA GLU A 421 2.30 28.02 -23.86
C GLU A 421 3.45 27.10 -24.32
N ILE A 422 3.12 25.88 -24.76
CA ILE A 422 4.08 24.92 -25.33
C ILE A 422 3.85 24.88 -26.84
N ASP A 423 4.88 25.11 -27.65
CA ASP A 423 4.73 25.15 -29.12
C ASP A 423 4.32 23.82 -29.73
N ASN A 424 3.64 23.87 -30.87
CA ASN A 424 3.08 22.72 -31.56
C ASN A 424 4.16 21.70 -31.96
N ASP A 425 5.34 22.15 -32.35
CA ASP A 425 6.44 21.29 -32.78
C ASP A 425 6.98 20.48 -31.60
N THR A 426 7.10 21.09 -30.43
CA THR A 426 7.50 20.43 -29.19
C THR A 426 6.47 19.35 -28.81
N ILE A 427 5.16 19.64 -28.89
CA ILE A 427 4.09 18.67 -28.62
C ILE A 427 4.19 17.47 -29.56
N VAL A 428 4.27 17.73 -30.90
CA VAL A 428 4.37 16.68 -31.92
C VAL A 428 5.63 15.83 -31.72
N LYS A 429 6.78 16.48 -31.49
CA LYS A 429 8.07 15.81 -31.29
C LYS A 429 8.03 14.90 -30.05
N THR A 430 7.52 15.41 -28.95
CA THR A 430 7.40 14.66 -27.68
C THR A 430 6.54 13.41 -27.84
N LEU A 431 5.34 13.57 -28.33
CA LEU A 431 4.40 12.46 -28.50
C LEU A 431 4.92 11.43 -29.53
N THR A 432 5.53 11.89 -30.61
CA THR A 432 6.12 11.00 -31.62
C THR A 432 7.29 10.20 -31.05
N ALA A 433 8.16 10.81 -30.25
CA ALA A 433 9.27 10.14 -29.60
C ALA A 433 8.80 9.04 -28.62
N LEU A 434 7.64 9.21 -27.99
CA LEU A 434 7.00 8.22 -27.13
C LEU A 434 6.21 7.15 -27.91
N GLY A 435 6.16 7.24 -29.26
CA GLY A 435 5.52 6.26 -30.11
C GLY A 435 4.05 6.53 -30.45
N PHE A 436 3.51 7.68 -30.08
CA PHE A 436 2.18 8.12 -30.53
C PHE A 436 2.23 8.57 -32.01
N LYS A 437 1.18 8.26 -32.75
CA LYS A 437 1.03 8.80 -34.12
C LYS A 437 0.21 10.08 -34.05
N VAL A 438 0.85 11.20 -34.39
CA VAL A 438 0.25 12.53 -34.29
C VAL A 438 -0.06 13.08 -35.67
N THR A 439 -1.28 13.57 -35.85
CA THR A 439 -1.69 14.37 -37.00
C THR A 439 -2.07 15.75 -36.50
N LEU A 440 -1.47 16.81 -37.10
CA LEU A 440 -1.73 18.19 -36.75
C LEU A 440 -2.34 18.91 -37.97
N ASP A 441 -3.50 19.56 -37.79
CA ASP A 441 -4.14 20.40 -38.77
C ASP A 441 -4.42 21.79 -38.15
N GLY A 442 -3.58 22.76 -38.50
CA GLY A 442 -3.58 24.07 -37.80
C GLY A 442 -3.22 23.89 -36.32
N ASP A 443 -4.18 24.12 -35.44
CA ASP A 443 -4.07 23.98 -33.99
C ASP A 443 -4.79 22.71 -33.45
N ASP A 444 -5.37 21.89 -34.32
CA ASP A 444 -6.10 20.69 -33.95
C ASP A 444 -5.22 19.45 -34.03
N PHE A 445 -5.09 18.75 -32.91
CA PHE A 445 -4.34 17.51 -32.79
C PHE A 445 -5.25 16.30 -32.84
N THR A 446 -4.85 15.30 -33.61
CA THR A 446 -5.40 13.95 -33.58
C THR A 446 -4.27 12.97 -33.26
N VAL A 447 -4.40 12.27 -32.14
CA VAL A 447 -3.36 11.39 -31.58
C VAL A 447 -3.87 9.96 -31.54
N ASP A 448 -3.27 9.06 -32.32
CA ASP A 448 -3.49 7.63 -32.20
C ASP A 448 -2.59 7.08 -31.09
N VAL A 449 -3.20 6.45 -30.11
CA VAL A 449 -2.50 5.85 -28.96
C VAL A 449 -1.94 4.49 -29.37
N PRO A 450 -0.64 4.22 -29.13
CA PRO A 450 -0.07 2.92 -29.44
C PRO A 450 -0.67 1.80 -28.57
N SER A 451 -0.73 0.56 -29.10
CA SER A 451 -1.40 -0.58 -28.44
C SER A 451 -0.90 -0.83 -27.01
N TRP A 452 0.40 -0.70 -26.78
CA TRP A 452 1.02 -0.90 -25.46
C TRP A 452 0.66 0.17 -24.40
N ARG A 453 0.03 1.29 -24.80
CA ARG A 453 -0.51 2.33 -23.92
C ARG A 453 -2.03 2.29 -23.88
N ALA A 454 -2.68 1.57 -24.82
CA ALA A 454 -4.15 1.55 -24.97
C ALA A 454 -4.85 0.53 -24.06
N THR A 455 -4.14 -0.39 -23.41
CA THR A 455 -4.76 -1.45 -22.59
C THR A 455 -5.44 -0.92 -21.32
N LYS A 456 -4.91 0.14 -20.69
CA LYS A 456 -5.52 0.79 -19.50
C LYS A 456 -4.90 2.14 -19.14
N ASP A 457 -3.91 2.61 -19.87
CA ASP A 457 -3.03 3.70 -19.45
C ASP A 457 -3.51 5.03 -20.05
N VAL A 458 -3.46 5.18 -21.39
CA VAL A 458 -3.86 6.42 -22.06
C VAL A 458 -5.25 6.26 -22.66
N THR A 459 -6.25 6.86 -22.04
CA THR A 459 -7.67 6.75 -22.44
C THR A 459 -8.36 8.10 -22.60
N LEU A 460 -7.81 9.16 -22.02
CA LEU A 460 -8.37 10.50 -21.98
C LEU A 460 -7.38 11.54 -22.53
N LYS A 461 -7.91 12.69 -22.95
CA LYS A 461 -7.07 13.83 -23.38
C LYS A 461 -6.13 14.32 -22.29
N ALA A 462 -6.53 14.23 -21.01
CA ALA A 462 -5.70 14.59 -19.88
C ALA A 462 -4.44 13.71 -19.77
N ASP A 463 -4.54 12.42 -20.14
CA ASP A 463 -3.40 11.51 -20.14
C ASP A 463 -2.36 11.94 -21.20
N ILE A 464 -2.81 12.51 -22.33
CA ILE A 464 -1.89 13.10 -23.33
C ILE A 464 -1.20 14.37 -22.77
N ILE A 465 -1.89 15.18 -21.96
CA ILE A 465 -1.25 16.32 -21.30
C ILE A 465 -0.14 15.85 -20.36
N GLU A 466 -0.37 14.79 -19.61
CA GLU A 466 0.67 14.18 -18.77
C GLU A 466 1.90 13.79 -19.59
N GLU A 467 1.70 13.13 -20.72
CA GLU A 467 2.80 12.72 -21.62
C GLU A 467 3.61 13.93 -22.13
N ILE A 468 2.94 15.02 -22.47
CA ILE A 468 3.59 16.26 -22.91
C ILE A 468 4.37 16.88 -21.73
N THR A 469 3.74 17.04 -20.59
CA THR A 469 4.30 17.81 -19.46
C THR A 469 5.43 17.08 -18.75
N ARG A 470 5.33 15.74 -18.60
CA ARG A 470 6.39 14.96 -17.94
C ARG A 470 7.72 14.97 -18.74
N ILE A 471 7.65 14.95 -20.09
CA ILE A 471 8.85 15.03 -20.94
C ILE A 471 9.32 16.49 -21.08
N TYR A 472 8.40 17.48 -21.13
CA TYR A 472 8.75 18.88 -21.05
C TYR A 472 9.53 19.21 -19.78
N GLY A 473 9.21 18.53 -18.67
CA GLY A 473 9.83 18.64 -17.35
C GLY A 473 9.10 19.64 -16.45
N TYR A 474 8.65 19.17 -15.31
CA TYR A 474 7.90 20.00 -14.34
C TYR A 474 8.74 21.14 -13.75
N ASP A 475 10.07 21.02 -13.74
CA ASP A 475 10.98 22.09 -13.29
C ASP A 475 11.02 23.28 -14.25
N ASN A 476 10.50 23.12 -15.46
CA ASN A 476 10.39 24.19 -16.46
C ASN A 476 9.08 25.00 -16.33
N PHE A 477 8.24 24.69 -15.34
CA PHE A 477 7.02 25.44 -15.06
C PHE A 477 7.31 26.57 -14.06
N ASP A 478 6.87 27.79 -14.40
CA ASP A 478 6.93 28.91 -13.47
C ASP A 478 5.99 28.69 -12.28
N VAL A 479 6.47 28.95 -11.08
CA VAL A 479 5.66 28.86 -9.87
C VAL A 479 4.80 30.13 -9.74
N HIS A 480 3.50 29.98 -9.91
CA HIS A 480 2.54 31.06 -9.73
C HIS A 480 1.70 30.85 -8.48
N THR A 481 1.58 31.90 -7.65
CA THR A 481 0.63 31.87 -6.55
C THR A 481 -0.78 31.97 -7.11
N ALA A 482 -1.63 31.01 -6.80
CA ALA A 482 -3.03 31.05 -7.20
C ALA A 482 -3.72 32.28 -6.54
N ALA A 483 -4.31 33.14 -7.37
CA ALA A 483 -5.15 34.24 -6.90
C ALA A 483 -6.61 33.80 -6.98
N ALA A 484 -7.27 33.74 -5.84
CA ALA A 484 -8.70 33.47 -5.77
C ALA A 484 -9.40 34.54 -4.94
N PRO A 485 -10.60 34.98 -5.33
CA PRO A 485 -11.38 35.87 -4.50
C PRO A 485 -11.76 35.18 -3.18
N LEU A 486 -11.60 35.89 -2.08
CA LEU A 486 -11.99 35.42 -0.77
C LEU A 486 -13.51 35.58 -0.59
N TYR A 487 -14.21 34.50 -0.43
CA TYR A 487 -15.64 34.48 -0.09
C TYR A 487 -15.80 34.03 1.37
N PRO A 488 -16.70 34.66 2.13
CA PRO A 488 -17.02 34.17 3.46
C PRO A 488 -17.63 32.77 3.37
N VAL A 489 -16.95 31.80 3.95
CA VAL A 489 -17.42 30.40 4.05
C VAL A 489 -18.16 30.24 5.36
N ARG A 490 -19.40 29.77 5.31
CA ARG A 490 -20.15 29.39 6.51
C ARG A 490 -19.63 28.04 6.97
N PRO A 491 -19.11 27.93 8.21
CA PRO A 491 -18.73 26.64 8.75
C PRO A 491 -19.94 25.71 8.84
N PHE A 492 -19.72 24.43 8.69
CA PHE A 492 -20.75 23.43 8.96
C PHE A 492 -21.20 23.53 10.42
N ALA A 493 -22.51 23.45 10.66
CA ALA A 493 -23.10 23.57 12.00
C ALA A 493 -22.48 22.55 12.98
N GLU A 494 -22.27 21.30 12.54
CA GLU A 494 -21.61 20.25 13.31
C GLU A 494 -20.21 20.69 13.75
N LYS A 495 -19.37 21.16 12.82
CA LYS A 495 -18.00 21.61 13.13
C LYS A 495 -17.98 22.77 14.12
N SER A 496 -18.93 23.73 13.97
CA SER A 496 -19.05 24.85 14.89
C SER A 496 -19.45 24.41 16.30
N ILE A 497 -20.28 23.38 16.43
CA ILE A 497 -20.67 22.79 17.70
C ILE A 497 -19.51 22.02 18.33
N GLU A 498 -18.79 21.23 17.53
CA GLU A 498 -17.59 20.51 17.99
C GLU A 498 -16.55 21.48 18.58
N ASP A 499 -16.22 22.55 17.84
CA ASP A 499 -15.22 23.52 18.27
C ASP A 499 -15.65 24.23 19.58
N LYS A 500 -16.92 24.58 19.72
CA LYS A 500 -17.46 25.16 20.96
C LYS A 500 -17.38 24.18 22.13
N ILE A 501 -17.76 22.91 21.92
CA ILE A 501 -17.65 21.88 22.97
C ILE A 501 -16.20 21.73 23.43
N LYS A 502 -15.26 21.62 22.47
CA LYS A 502 -13.83 21.53 22.77
C LYS A 502 -13.34 22.73 23.56
N ASP A 503 -13.71 23.93 23.14
CA ASP A 503 -13.36 25.17 23.83
C ASP A 503 -13.89 25.19 25.28
N ILE A 504 -15.13 24.81 25.52
CA ILE A 504 -15.73 24.74 26.84
C ILE A 504 -15.01 23.70 27.71
N LEU A 505 -14.83 22.47 27.20
CA LEU A 505 -14.21 21.40 27.97
C LEU A 505 -12.75 21.71 28.34
N VAL A 506 -12.00 22.33 27.43
CA VAL A 506 -10.59 22.71 27.68
C VAL A 506 -10.49 23.97 28.52
N LYS A 507 -11.19 25.06 28.16
CA LYS A 507 -10.99 26.39 28.79
C LYS A 507 -11.68 26.51 30.15
N GLU A 508 -12.89 25.94 30.31
CA GLU A 508 -13.65 26.09 31.55
C GLU A 508 -13.42 24.91 32.50
N PHE A 509 -13.15 23.73 31.99
CA PHE A 509 -13.05 22.51 32.80
C PHE A 509 -11.67 21.86 32.81
N SER A 510 -10.69 22.40 32.03
CA SER A 510 -9.29 21.94 31.98
C SER A 510 -9.15 20.45 31.62
N LEU A 511 -10.00 19.94 30.73
CA LEU A 511 -9.88 18.59 30.21
C LEU A 511 -8.85 18.51 29.11
N HIS A 512 -8.28 17.33 28.93
CA HIS A 512 -7.34 17.01 27.86
C HIS A 512 -8.07 16.36 26.68
N GLU A 513 -7.92 16.93 25.48
CA GLU A 513 -8.37 16.26 24.26
C GLU A 513 -7.42 15.11 23.94
N VAL A 514 -7.98 13.96 23.63
CA VAL A 514 -7.24 12.77 23.21
C VAL A 514 -7.75 12.29 21.86
N HIS A 515 -6.89 11.60 21.12
CA HIS A 515 -7.26 10.93 19.88
C HIS A 515 -6.89 9.46 19.96
N SER A 516 -7.82 8.61 19.58
CA SER A 516 -7.61 7.17 19.51
C SER A 516 -8.06 6.63 18.16
N TYR A 517 -7.53 5.46 17.78
CA TYR A 517 -7.98 4.76 16.59
C TYR A 517 -9.37 4.16 16.79
N ILE A 518 -10.05 3.91 15.70
CA ILE A 518 -11.41 3.33 15.70
C ILE A 518 -11.46 1.85 16.14
N TRP A 519 -10.31 1.25 16.39
CA TRP A 519 -10.19 -0.18 16.74
C TRP A 519 -10.54 -0.46 18.21
N GLU A 520 -11.04 -1.67 18.47
CA GLU A 520 -11.02 -2.26 19.80
C GLU A 520 -9.63 -2.83 20.09
N TYR A 521 -9.08 -2.50 21.26
CA TYR A 521 -7.80 -3.04 21.74
C TYR A 521 -8.07 -4.27 22.60
N THR A 522 -8.33 -5.42 21.95
CA THR A 522 -8.84 -6.64 22.58
C THR A 522 -8.03 -7.10 23.79
N ASP A 523 -6.68 -7.05 23.71
CA ASP A 523 -5.82 -7.46 24.82
C ASP A 523 -5.85 -6.49 26.00
N GLU A 524 -5.95 -5.18 25.72
CA GLU A 524 -6.07 -4.17 26.78
C GLU A 524 -7.44 -4.27 27.47
N TYR A 525 -8.50 -4.50 26.70
CA TYR A 525 -9.84 -4.72 27.26
C TYR A 525 -9.87 -5.95 28.16
N LYS A 526 -9.23 -7.06 27.75
CA LYS A 526 -9.10 -8.27 28.59
C LYS A 526 -8.37 -7.99 29.90
N LYS A 527 -7.28 -7.19 29.86
CA LYS A 527 -6.54 -6.80 31.09
C LYS A 527 -7.40 -6.00 32.06
N LEU A 528 -8.33 -5.20 31.55
CA LEU A 528 -9.29 -4.45 32.35
C LEU A 528 -10.52 -5.29 32.77
N GLY A 529 -10.71 -6.48 32.18
CA GLY A 529 -11.91 -7.30 32.36
C GLY A 529 -13.13 -6.75 31.61
N ILE A 530 -12.91 -5.95 30.58
CA ILE A 530 -13.98 -5.39 29.72
C ILE A 530 -14.37 -6.42 28.68
N VAL A 531 -15.68 -6.64 28.51
CA VAL A 531 -16.27 -7.45 27.46
C VAL A 531 -17.15 -6.55 26.60
N THR A 532 -16.87 -6.50 25.32
CA THR A 532 -17.64 -5.77 24.31
C THR A 532 -18.58 -6.70 23.56
N GLU A 533 -19.65 -6.17 23.01
CA GLU A 533 -20.54 -6.91 22.11
C GLU A 533 -19.84 -7.14 20.75
N PRO A 534 -20.12 -8.27 20.10
CA PRO A 534 -19.59 -8.52 18.74
C PRO A 534 -19.95 -7.37 17.79
N ASN A 535 -18.97 -6.95 16.97
CA ASN A 535 -19.16 -5.87 16.00
C ASN A 535 -18.43 -6.19 14.70
N VAL A 536 -18.39 -5.23 13.78
CA VAL A 536 -17.73 -5.34 12.46
C VAL A 536 -16.25 -5.64 12.65
N LYS A 537 -15.75 -6.62 11.88
CA LYS A 537 -14.36 -7.04 11.86
C LYS A 537 -13.74 -6.82 10.50
N LEU A 538 -12.45 -6.51 10.48
CA LEU A 538 -11.64 -6.51 9.26
C LEU A 538 -11.40 -7.94 8.78
N LEU A 539 -11.53 -8.19 7.47
CA LEU A 539 -11.28 -9.50 6.88
C LEU A 539 -9.80 -9.91 6.93
N ASN A 540 -8.89 -8.92 6.86
CA ASN A 540 -7.45 -9.12 6.75
C ASN A 540 -6.67 -8.20 7.68
N ALA A 541 -7.07 -8.15 8.96
CA ALA A 541 -6.37 -7.37 9.95
C ALA A 541 -4.89 -7.79 10.03
N THR A 542 -3.98 -6.83 9.98
CA THR A 542 -2.53 -7.07 10.12
C THR A 542 -2.15 -7.48 11.55
N ASN A 543 -2.98 -7.10 12.52
CA ASN A 543 -2.82 -7.46 13.93
C ASN A 543 -4.15 -7.98 14.48
N PRO A 544 -4.22 -9.24 14.95
CA PRO A 544 -5.45 -9.84 15.48
C PRO A 544 -6.03 -9.09 16.69
N ASN A 545 -5.22 -8.32 17.42
CA ASN A 545 -5.67 -7.58 18.61
C ASN A 545 -6.44 -6.29 18.24
N ILE A 546 -6.46 -5.90 16.98
CA ILE A 546 -7.14 -4.70 16.47
C ILE A 546 -8.02 -5.01 15.25
N GLU A 547 -8.61 -6.18 15.20
CA GLU A 547 -9.47 -6.60 14.07
C GLU A 547 -10.90 -6.07 14.14
N THR A 548 -11.39 -5.72 15.34
CA THR A 548 -12.78 -5.27 15.58
C THR A 548 -12.86 -3.75 15.63
N ILE A 549 -13.89 -3.19 15.01
CA ILE A 549 -14.18 -1.75 15.07
C ILE A 549 -15.04 -1.45 16.32
N ARG A 550 -14.72 -0.40 17.04
CA ARG A 550 -15.38 -0.03 18.32
C ARG A 550 -16.82 0.45 18.12
N ARG A 551 -17.70 0.02 19.03
CA ARG A 551 -19.09 0.46 19.12
C ARG A 551 -19.25 1.67 20.06
N SER A 552 -18.37 1.78 21.04
CA SER A 552 -18.27 2.88 22.01
C SER A 552 -16.82 3.28 22.21
N MET A 553 -16.57 4.56 22.51
CA MET A 553 -15.24 5.06 22.86
C MET A 553 -14.88 4.82 24.32
N ILE A 554 -15.86 4.51 25.19
CA ILE A 554 -15.63 4.38 26.62
C ILE A 554 -14.59 3.30 26.96
N PRO A 555 -14.66 2.07 26.44
CA PRO A 555 -13.62 1.06 26.68
C PRO A 555 -12.21 1.54 26.32
N THR A 556 -12.07 2.22 25.19
CA THR A 556 -10.78 2.80 24.74
C THR A 556 -10.29 3.88 25.72
N GLN A 557 -11.17 4.79 26.15
CA GLN A 557 -10.82 5.81 27.15
C GLN A 557 -10.45 5.21 28.50
N LEU A 558 -11.09 4.12 28.93
CA LEU A 558 -10.72 3.41 30.16
C LEU A 558 -9.30 2.82 30.08
N CYS A 559 -8.87 2.33 28.91
CA CYS A 559 -7.49 1.92 28.69
C CYS A 559 -6.53 3.12 28.79
N GLN A 560 -6.88 4.26 28.19
CA GLN A 560 -6.09 5.49 28.30
C GLN A 560 -6.00 5.99 29.75
N VAL A 561 -7.10 5.97 30.49
CA VAL A 561 -7.12 6.29 31.92
C VAL A 561 -6.19 5.35 32.69
N LYS A 562 -6.22 4.03 32.42
CA LYS A 562 -5.30 3.07 33.05
C LYS A 562 -3.84 3.42 32.78
N THR A 563 -3.49 3.69 31.54
CA THR A 563 -2.12 4.04 31.15
C THR A 563 -1.63 5.31 31.84
N ASN A 564 -2.54 6.29 32.02
CA ASN A 564 -2.21 7.60 32.60
C ASN A 564 -2.52 7.71 34.11
N SER A 565 -2.99 6.65 34.77
CA SER A 565 -3.43 6.68 36.18
C SER A 565 -2.35 7.07 37.18
N SER A 566 -1.06 6.97 36.82
CA SER A 566 0.07 7.42 37.63
C SER A 566 0.52 8.86 37.32
N TYR A 567 0.00 9.48 36.27
CA TYR A 567 0.40 10.82 35.85
C TYR A 567 -0.05 11.92 36.84
N ALA A 568 -1.32 11.87 37.25
CA ALA A 568 -1.88 12.84 38.18
C ALA A 568 -2.90 12.17 39.09
N PRO A 569 -3.16 12.74 40.32
CA PRO A 569 -4.16 12.23 41.22
C PRO A 569 -5.58 12.43 40.70
N SER A 570 -5.81 13.40 39.83
CA SER A 570 -7.11 13.68 39.23
C SER A 570 -6.89 14.30 37.82
N PHE A 571 -7.61 13.82 36.82
CA PHE A 571 -7.63 14.40 35.47
C PHE A 571 -8.91 14.00 34.73
N GLY A 572 -9.18 14.71 33.63
CA GLY A 572 -10.26 14.37 32.74
C GLY A 572 -9.76 14.35 31.27
N ILE A 573 -10.28 13.42 30.50
CA ILE A 573 -10.01 13.30 29.06
C ILE A 573 -11.31 13.34 28.27
N PHE A 574 -11.24 13.84 27.04
CA PHE A 574 -12.37 13.76 26.12
C PHE A 574 -11.90 13.50 24.69
N GLU A 575 -12.80 12.95 23.89
CA GLU A 575 -12.58 12.69 22.46
C GLU A 575 -13.88 12.91 21.71
N ILE A 576 -13.81 13.58 20.55
CA ILE A 576 -14.88 13.53 19.56
C ILE A 576 -14.38 12.61 18.45
N GLY A 577 -14.96 11.42 18.34
CA GLY A 577 -14.48 10.35 17.48
C GLY A 577 -15.62 9.54 16.86
N ARG A 578 -15.23 8.62 15.97
CA ARG A 578 -16.18 7.73 15.27
C ARG A 578 -16.29 6.39 15.96
N THR A 579 -17.51 5.84 15.91
CA THR A 579 -17.88 4.49 16.31
C THR A 579 -18.72 3.85 15.21
N VAL A 580 -18.87 2.53 15.23
CA VAL A 580 -19.66 1.78 14.25
C VAL A 580 -20.58 0.83 15.01
N ASP A 581 -21.84 0.72 14.63
CA ASP A 581 -22.81 -0.18 15.28
C ASP A 581 -23.35 -1.29 14.37
N GLY A 582 -22.61 -1.63 13.32
CA GLY A 582 -22.95 -2.68 12.36
C GLY A 582 -22.81 -2.24 10.92
N ILE A 583 -23.42 -3.01 10.02
CA ILE A 583 -23.39 -2.81 8.57
C ILE A 583 -24.84 -2.55 8.11
N ASP A 584 -25.02 -1.63 7.16
CA ASP A 584 -26.31 -1.33 6.54
C ASP A 584 -26.64 -2.30 5.39
N GLU A 585 -27.78 -2.10 4.75
CA GLU A 585 -28.27 -2.91 3.62
C GLU A 585 -27.38 -2.81 2.35
N ASN A 586 -26.52 -1.78 2.27
CA ASN A 586 -25.57 -1.57 1.17
C ASN A 586 -24.17 -2.10 1.49
N ASN A 587 -24.01 -2.85 2.57
CA ASN A 587 -22.72 -3.31 3.11
C ASN A 587 -21.76 -2.18 3.52
N LEU A 588 -22.29 -1.01 3.90
CA LEU A 588 -21.51 0.09 4.45
C LEU A 588 -21.61 0.10 5.97
N CYS A 589 -20.53 0.49 6.65
CA CYS A 589 -20.53 0.65 8.10
C CYS A 589 -21.48 1.78 8.51
N ARG A 590 -22.35 1.51 9.51
CA ARG A 590 -23.14 2.56 10.15
C ARG A 590 -22.27 3.31 11.15
N GLU A 591 -21.76 4.45 10.70
CA GLU A 591 -20.88 5.29 11.49
C GLU A 591 -21.65 6.32 12.31
N HIS A 592 -21.22 6.50 13.55
CA HIS A 592 -21.69 7.56 14.45
C HIS A 592 -20.50 8.39 14.90
N LYS A 593 -20.67 9.71 14.93
CA LYS A 593 -19.71 10.60 15.57
C LYS A 593 -20.20 10.87 16.98
N LYS A 594 -19.37 10.61 17.96
CA LYS A 594 -19.73 10.74 19.38
C LYS A 594 -18.72 11.60 20.13
N LEU A 595 -19.20 12.30 21.15
CA LEU A 595 -18.38 12.90 22.20
C LEU A 595 -18.30 11.90 23.36
N ALA A 596 -17.10 11.53 23.76
CA ALA A 596 -16.88 10.78 25.01
C ALA A 596 -16.06 11.62 25.98
N VAL A 597 -16.44 11.63 27.22
CA VAL A 597 -15.73 12.30 28.35
C VAL A 597 -15.54 11.33 29.47
N THR A 598 -14.33 11.21 30.00
CA THR A 598 -14.03 10.37 31.19
C THR A 598 -13.26 11.18 32.22
N LEU A 599 -13.73 11.17 33.45
CA LEU A 599 -13.09 11.78 34.62
C LEU A 599 -12.50 10.70 35.51
N PHE A 600 -11.27 10.89 35.95
CA PHE A 600 -10.54 10.04 36.90
C PHE A 600 -10.10 10.86 38.10
N SER A 601 -10.29 10.34 39.33
CA SER A 601 -9.75 10.95 40.52
C SER A 601 -9.47 9.92 41.62
N LYS A 602 -8.38 10.13 42.37
CA LYS A 602 -8.04 9.43 43.63
C LYS A 602 -8.45 10.21 44.86
N THR A 603 -8.92 11.43 44.69
CA THR A 603 -9.20 12.37 45.80
C THR A 603 -10.67 12.75 45.91
N GLU A 604 -11.39 12.78 44.78
CA GLU A 604 -12.82 13.09 44.72
C GLU A 604 -13.65 11.80 44.80
N THR A 605 -14.79 11.87 45.45
CA THR A 605 -15.75 10.75 45.53
C THR A 605 -16.41 10.50 44.14
N THR A 606 -16.99 9.33 43.97
CA THR A 606 -17.76 9.00 42.76
C THR A 606 -18.92 9.98 42.56
N GLU A 607 -19.59 10.40 43.64
CA GLU A 607 -20.71 11.34 43.60
C GLU A 607 -20.26 12.73 43.13
N GLU A 608 -19.16 13.24 43.68
CA GLU A 608 -18.59 14.53 43.27
C GLU A 608 -18.21 14.54 41.79
N LEU A 609 -17.53 13.49 41.33
CA LEU A 609 -17.15 13.35 39.91
C LEU A 609 -18.38 13.25 38.98
N TYR A 610 -19.40 12.50 39.41
CA TYR A 610 -20.61 12.32 38.64
C TYR A 610 -21.38 13.65 38.46
N PHE A 611 -21.57 14.41 39.52
CA PHE A 611 -22.20 15.72 39.40
C PHE A 611 -21.34 16.76 38.70
N LYS A 612 -20.01 16.66 38.79
CA LYS A 612 -19.08 17.48 38.02
C LYS A 612 -19.27 17.22 36.53
N LEU A 613 -19.38 15.95 36.11
CA LEU A 613 -19.61 15.57 34.74
C LEU A 613 -20.99 16.03 34.21
N ILE A 614 -22.06 15.91 35.05
CA ILE A 614 -23.39 16.47 34.74
C ILE A 614 -23.29 17.98 34.52
N ARG A 615 -22.58 18.70 35.36
CA ARG A 615 -22.41 20.16 35.24
C ARG A 615 -21.70 20.52 33.93
N MET A 616 -20.61 19.81 33.59
CA MET A 616 -19.85 20.06 32.39
C MET A 616 -20.73 19.98 31.13
N ILE A 617 -21.48 18.88 30.98
CA ILE A 617 -22.32 18.70 29.82
C ILE A 617 -23.55 19.63 29.81
N SER A 618 -24.09 19.92 30.99
CA SER A 618 -25.22 20.87 31.08
C SER A 618 -24.80 22.29 30.70
N VAL A 619 -23.61 22.74 31.12
CA VAL A 619 -23.06 24.03 30.70
C VAL A 619 -22.82 24.04 29.17
N ALA A 620 -22.20 22.99 28.61
CA ALA A 620 -21.93 22.91 27.17
C ALA A 620 -23.22 22.94 26.35
N VAL A 621 -24.25 22.20 26.74
CA VAL A 621 -25.53 22.19 26.02
C VAL A 621 -26.31 23.49 26.19
N ASP A 622 -26.28 24.08 27.38
CA ASP A 622 -26.91 25.39 27.63
C ASP A 622 -26.25 26.50 26.81
N ASP A 623 -24.93 26.56 26.79
CA ASP A 623 -24.19 27.57 25.99
C ASP A 623 -24.43 27.43 24.46
N ILE A 624 -24.56 26.20 23.97
CA ILE A 624 -24.69 25.90 22.56
C ILE A 624 -26.13 25.93 22.05
N LYS A 625 -27.08 25.39 22.85
CA LYS A 625 -28.47 25.17 22.46
C LYS A 625 -29.50 25.95 23.28
N HIS A 626 -29.08 26.55 24.40
CA HIS A 626 -29.93 27.22 25.37
C HIS A 626 -31.03 26.27 25.91
N LYS A 627 -30.65 25.01 26.13
CA LYS A 627 -31.52 23.93 26.61
C LYS A 627 -31.00 23.30 27.90
N SER A 628 -31.93 22.86 28.72
CA SER A 628 -31.57 22.10 29.91
C SER A 628 -31.64 20.60 29.65
N LEU A 629 -30.77 19.87 30.34
CA LEU A 629 -30.73 18.41 30.27
C LEU A 629 -31.53 17.80 31.43
N SER A 630 -32.09 16.64 31.17
CA SER A 630 -32.63 15.75 32.19
C SER A 630 -31.94 14.39 32.14
N PHE A 631 -31.89 13.68 33.24
CA PHE A 631 -31.17 12.42 33.39
C PHE A 631 -32.18 11.37 33.92
N THR A 632 -32.36 10.30 33.15
CA THR A 632 -33.31 9.23 33.49
C THR A 632 -32.58 7.92 33.68
N ALA A 633 -32.91 7.16 34.70
CA ALA A 633 -32.26 5.88 35.00
C ALA A 633 -32.40 4.94 33.79
N LYS A 634 -31.31 4.28 33.45
CA LYS A 634 -31.21 3.34 32.34
C LYS A 634 -30.59 2.03 32.82
N GLU A 635 -31.09 0.89 32.33
CA GLU A 635 -30.50 -0.42 32.58
C GLU A 635 -29.38 -0.69 31.56
N THR A 636 -28.39 -1.48 31.94
CA THR A 636 -27.27 -1.86 31.07
C THR A 636 -26.92 -3.33 31.26
N GLY A 637 -26.56 -4.00 30.16
CA GLY A 637 -25.96 -5.32 30.16
C GLY A 637 -24.44 -5.29 30.05
N LEU A 638 -23.84 -4.10 29.90
CA LEU A 638 -22.40 -3.95 29.67
C LEU A 638 -21.65 -4.08 31.00
N ASN A 639 -20.67 -4.97 31.04
CA ASN A 639 -19.98 -5.33 32.30
C ASN A 639 -19.01 -4.27 32.80
N TYR A 640 -18.72 -3.23 32.04
CA TYR A 640 -17.85 -2.12 32.46
C TYR A 640 -18.63 -0.93 33.04
N ILE A 641 -19.96 -0.97 32.97
CA ILE A 641 -20.86 0.07 33.47
C ILE A 641 -21.49 -0.38 34.80
N HIS A 642 -21.57 0.52 35.78
CA HIS A 642 -22.19 0.25 37.05
C HIS A 642 -23.73 0.06 36.90
N PRO A 643 -24.33 -1.05 37.32
CA PRO A 643 -25.72 -1.40 36.97
C PRO A 643 -26.79 -0.47 37.53
N LYS A 644 -26.49 0.30 38.62
CA LYS A 644 -27.42 1.23 39.27
C LYS A 644 -27.11 2.70 39.00
N ASN A 645 -25.88 3.04 38.61
CA ASN A 645 -25.44 4.41 38.43
C ASN A 645 -25.18 4.67 36.92
N PHE A 646 -26.23 4.48 36.15
CA PHE A 646 -26.24 4.67 34.71
C PHE A 646 -27.54 5.35 34.29
N ASN A 647 -27.43 6.45 33.55
CA ASN A 647 -28.56 7.25 33.11
C ASN A 647 -28.46 7.61 31.63
N ALA A 648 -29.61 7.73 30.99
CA ALA A 648 -29.73 8.40 29.70
C ALA A 648 -29.64 9.91 29.91
N ILE A 649 -28.98 10.60 28.98
CA ILE A 649 -28.96 12.06 28.87
C ILE A 649 -30.06 12.45 27.89
N VAL A 650 -31.03 13.22 28.36
CA VAL A 650 -32.21 13.59 27.59
C VAL A 650 -32.30 15.09 27.40
N CYS A 651 -32.44 15.55 26.17
CA CYS A 651 -32.67 16.94 25.77
C CYS A 651 -33.99 17.03 24.97
N ASP A 652 -34.89 17.90 25.40
CA ASP A 652 -36.23 18.05 24.75
C ASP A 652 -37.02 16.73 24.61
N GLY A 653 -36.87 15.81 25.55
CA GLY A 653 -37.56 14.51 25.51
C GLY A 653 -36.87 13.47 24.60
N LYS A 654 -35.83 13.82 23.87
CA LYS A 654 -35.00 12.91 23.04
C LYS A 654 -33.77 12.50 23.85
N GLU A 655 -33.45 11.21 23.87
CA GLU A 655 -32.17 10.71 24.36
C GLU A 655 -31.06 11.09 23.37
N ILE A 656 -30.04 11.78 23.88
CA ILE A 656 -28.88 12.22 23.07
C ILE A 656 -27.57 11.53 23.50
N GLY A 657 -27.60 10.76 24.57
CA GLY A 657 -26.40 10.07 25.06
C GLY A 657 -26.60 9.42 26.43
N GLU A 658 -25.53 9.03 27.04
CA GLU A 658 -25.46 8.25 28.26
C GLU A 658 -24.41 8.79 29.22
N ILE A 659 -24.65 8.64 30.53
CA ILE A 659 -23.72 9.01 31.61
C ILE A 659 -23.69 7.91 32.65
N GLY A 660 -22.52 7.52 33.11
CA GLY A 660 -22.40 6.42 34.05
C GLY A 660 -21.16 6.42 34.93
N VAL A 661 -21.17 5.51 35.86
CA VAL A 661 -20.04 5.16 36.71
C VAL A 661 -19.42 3.87 36.22
N VAL A 662 -18.11 3.75 36.24
CA VAL A 662 -17.40 2.52 35.84
C VAL A 662 -17.69 1.41 36.86
N HIS A 663 -17.90 0.19 36.36
CA HIS A 663 -18.17 -0.98 37.22
C HIS A 663 -17.00 -1.25 38.19
N PRO A 664 -17.25 -1.58 39.48
CA PRO A 664 -16.19 -1.79 40.46
C PRO A 664 -15.12 -2.83 40.07
N GLU A 665 -15.51 -3.90 39.36
CA GLU A 665 -14.56 -4.92 38.89
C GLU A 665 -13.56 -4.36 37.88
N VAL A 666 -14.02 -3.53 36.94
CA VAL A 666 -13.15 -2.87 35.97
C VAL A 666 -12.30 -1.78 36.63
N LEU A 667 -12.92 -1.00 37.51
CA LEU A 667 -12.24 0.05 38.28
C LEU A 667 -11.06 -0.51 39.08
N LYS A 668 -11.23 -1.68 39.71
CA LYS A 668 -10.18 -2.38 40.47
C LYS A 668 -8.94 -2.71 39.57
N ASN A 669 -9.18 -2.97 38.30
CA ASN A 669 -8.10 -3.25 37.34
C ASN A 669 -7.46 -1.95 36.77
N ILE A 670 -8.16 -0.82 36.82
CA ILE A 670 -7.61 0.51 36.52
C ILE A 670 -6.74 0.99 37.70
N ASP A 671 -7.37 1.28 38.83
CA ASP A 671 -6.70 1.68 40.07
C ASP A 671 -7.65 1.46 41.27
N LYS A 672 -7.20 0.74 42.30
CA LYS A 672 -8.02 0.36 43.47
C LYS A 672 -8.44 1.55 44.36
N LYS A 673 -7.78 2.70 44.20
CA LYS A 673 -8.02 3.90 45.03
C LYS A 673 -8.74 5.01 44.25
N ALA A 674 -9.03 4.79 42.98
CA ALA A 674 -9.61 5.81 42.13
C ALA A 674 -11.11 5.64 41.96
N ASN A 675 -11.77 6.73 41.59
CA ASN A 675 -13.10 6.78 41.05
C ASN A 675 -13.07 7.21 39.59
N VAL A 676 -13.91 6.62 38.75
CA VAL A 676 -13.99 6.92 37.30
C VAL A 676 -15.45 7.01 36.89
N VAL A 677 -15.78 8.11 36.23
CA VAL A 677 -17.10 8.34 35.62
C VAL A 677 -16.94 8.72 34.16
N PHE A 678 -17.97 8.49 33.40
CA PHE A 678 -17.93 8.76 31.94
C PHE A 678 -19.27 9.25 31.42
N LEU A 679 -19.24 9.90 30.25
CA LEU A 679 -20.41 10.11 29.40
C LEU A 679 -20.03 9.85 27.91
N GLU A 680 -21.02 9.49 27.12
CA GLU A 680 -20.94 9.39 25.67
C GLU A 680 -22.20 9.99 25.05
N ILE A 681 -22.05 10.92 24.08
CA ILE A 681 -23.15 11.63 23.44
C ILE A 681 -23.02 11.47 21.93
N ASP A 682 -24.13 11.21 21.27
CA ASP A 682 -24.20 11.23 19.80
C ASP A 682 -24.19 12.68 19.29
N MET A 683 -23.19 13.03 18.51
CA MET A 683 -23.03 14.41 18.01
C MET A 683 -24.15 14.80 17.04
N LYS A 684 -24.68 13.85 16.27
CA LYS A 684 -25.79 14.09 15.34
C LYS A 684 -27.04 14.50 16.12
N ASP A 685 -27.37 13.78 17.17
CA ASP A 685 -28.54 14.08 17.99
C ASP A 685 -28.43 15.45 18.67
N LEU A 686 -27.21 15.81 19.12
CA LEU A 686 -26.96 17.15 19.67
C LEU A 686 -27.04 18.24 18.59
N VAL A 687 -26.52 17.99 17.39
CA VAL A 687 -26.57 18.96 16.28
C VAL A 687 -28.01 19.19 15.81
N GLU A 688 -28.81 18.13 15.72
CA GLU A 688 -30.22 18.18 15.33
C GLU A 688 -31.13 18.80 16.39
N THR A 689 -30.71 18.83 17.67
CA THR A 689 -31.46 19.52 18.73
C THR A 689 -31.66 20.98 18.39
N GLU A 690 -32.89 21.44 18.44
CA GLU A 690 -33.27 22.82 18.11
C GLU A 690 -32.67 23.80 19.11
N ASN A 691 -32.10 24.92 18.62
CA ASN A 691 -31.60 25.98 19.47
C ASN A 691 -32.79 26.83 19.96
N ALA A 692 -32.98 26.92 21.28
CA ALA A 692 -34.07 27.70 21.85
C ALA A 692 -33.90 29.21 21.69
N GLY A 693 -32.67 29.67 21.40
CA GLY A 693 -32.34 31.08 21.34
C GLY A 693 -32.35 31.74 22.73
N ILE A 694 -31.76 32.92 22.80
CA ILE A 694 -31.76 33.71 24.04
C ILE A 694 -32.87 34.74 23.92
N LYS A 695 -33.81 34.68 24.87
CA LYS A 695 -34.81 35.73 25.04
C LYS A 695 -34.36 36.63 26.17
N TYR A 696 -34.07 37.87 25.85
CA TYR A 696 -33.76 38.86 26.89
C TYR A 696 -35.01 39.10 27.75
N VAL A 697 -34.84 38.97 29.09
CA VAL A 697 -35.84 39.33 30.07
C VAL A 697 -35.20 40.37 30.99
N GLU A 698 -35.80 41.54 31.03
CA GLU A 698 -35.32 42.62 31.92
C GLU A 698 -35.43 42.17 33.38
N ALA A 699 -34.33 42.40 34.13
CA ALA A 699 -34.34 42.11 35.54
C ALA A 699 -35.31 43.04 36.28
N SER A 700 -36.05 42.49 37.22
CA SER A 700 -37.00 43.28 38.01
C SER A 700 -36.23 44.37 38.78
N LYS A 701 -36.80 45.58 38.76
CA LYS A 701 -36.34 46.73 39.53
C LYS A 701 -36.79 46.68 41.01
N TYR A 702 -37.66 45.71 41.31
CA TYR A 702 -38.22 45.53 42.65
C TYR A 702 -37.52 44.42 43.39
N PRO A 703 -37.36 44.50 44.72
CA PRO A 703 -36.68 43.51 45.51
C PRO A 703 -37.43 42.17 45.48
N SER A 704 -36.65 41.04 45.41
CA SER A 704 -37.20 39.71 45.57
C SER A 704 -37.44 39.38 47.06
N ILE A 705 -38.37 38.44 47.29
CA ILE A 705 -38.61 37.83 48.61
C ILE A 705 -38.05 36.43 48.54
N GLU A 706 -37.15 36.05 49.44
CA GLU A 706 -36.64 34.72 49.62
C GLU A 706 -37.30 34.04 50.85
N VAL A 707 -37.75 32.80 50.59
CA VAL A 707 -38.34 31.99 51.67
C VAL A 707 -37.66 30.66 51.75
N ASP A 708 -37.10 30.32 52.88
CA ASP A 708 -36.50 29.03 53.17
C ASP A 708 -37.51 28.11 53.82
N VAL A 709 -37.70 26.91 53.33
CA VAL A 709 -38.64 25.92 53.88
C VAL A 709 -37.90 24.59 54.04
N THR A 710 -37.96 24.01 55.22
CA THR A 710 -37.32 22.74 55.54
C THR A 710 -38.35 21.61 55.66
N PHE A 711 -38.13 20.55 54.91
CA PHE A 711 -38.96 19.35 54.91
C PHE A 711 -38.21 18.14 55.47
N VAL A 712 -38.90 17.25 56.16
CA VAL A 712 -38.36 15.94 56.51
C VAL A 712 -38.64 14.97 55.36
N ALA A 713 -37.61 14.65 54.66
CA ALA A 713 -37.70 13.80 53.42
C ALA A 713 -36.38 13.09 53.15
N ASP A 714 -36.43 11.82 52.81
CA ASP A 714 -35.25 11.01 52.49
C ASP A 714 -34.60 11.42 51.15
N THR A 715 -35.41 11.90 50.21
CA THR A 715 -34.97 12.31 48.89
C THR A 715 -35.61 13.63 48.47
N PHE A 716 -34.91 14.39 47.58
CA PHE A 716 -35.42 15.65 47.01
C PHE A 716 -36.50 15.46 45.95
N ARG A 717 -36.65 14.27 45.38
CA ARG A 717 -37.53 14.00 44.22
C ARG A 717 -38.99 14.40 44.47
N PRO A 718 -39.66 13.99 45.53
CA PRO A 718 -41.07 14.39 45.74
C PRO A 718 -41.25 15.90 45.99
N ILE A 719 -40.23 16.56 46.56
CA ILE A 719 -40.21 18.02 46.75
C ILE A 719 -40.10 18.70 45.37
N LYS A 720 -39.20 18.24 44.49
CA LYS A 720 -39.04 18.73 43.12
C LYS A 720 -40.31 18.57 42.30
N GLU A 721 -40.97 17.42 42.40
CA GLU A 721 -42.27 17.16 41.74
C GLU A 721 -43.36 18.08 42.22
N ALA A 722 -43.42 18.38 43.52
CA ALA A 722 -44.40 19.32 44.08
C ALA A 722 -44.11 20.77 43.66
N ILE A 723 -42.87 21.19 43.65
CA ILE A 723 -42.44 22.52 43.14
C ILE A 723 -42.84 22.69 41.67
N ALA A 724 -42.62 21.69 40.82
CA ALA A 724 -42.98 21.73 39.42
C ALA A 724 -44.51 21.89 39.17
N LEU A 725 -45.33 21.57 40.15
CA LEU A 725 -46.78 21.74 40.10
C LEU A 725 -47.26 23.12 40.62
N ILE A 726 -46.34 23.98 41.09
CA ILE A 726 -46.66 25.36 41.47
C ILE A 726 -46.79 26.16 40.18
N ASN A 727 -48.02 26.47 39.80
CA ASN A 727 -48.29 27.31 38.62
C ASN A 727 -48.38 28.80 39.07
N SER A 728 -47.22 29.42 39.33
CA SER A 728 -47.15 30.83 39.72
C SER A 728 -45.99 31.55 39.02
N GLU A 729 -46.32 32.61 38.30
CA GLU A 729 -45.32 33.48 37.63
C GLU A 729 -44.43 34.23 38.64
N LEU A 730 -44.80 34.27 39.95
CA LEU A 730 -44.04 34.93 40.99
C LEU A 730 -42.79 34.13 41.40
N VAL A 731 -42.80 32.80 41.23
CA VAL A 731 -41.66 31.93 41.57
C VAL A 731 -40.61 32.06 40.42
N LYS A 732 -39.46 32.61 40.75
CA LYS A 732 -38.38 32.82 39.77
C LYS A 732 -37.28 31.75 39.85
N LYS A 733 -36.99 31.27 41.06
CA LYS A 733 -35.94 30.29 41.31
C LYS A 733 -36.27 29.43 42.53
N THR A 734 -35.90 28.18 42.47
CA THR A 734 -35.89 27.28 43.61
C THR A 734 -34.51 26.60 43.69
N SER A 735 -33.99 26.46 44.89
CA SER A 735 -32.71 25.78 45.13
C SER A 735 -32.72 25.04 46.44
N VAL A 736 -31.98 23.93 46.52
CA VAL A 736 -31.68 23.28 47.79
C VAL A 736 -30.58 24.08 48.48
N VAL A 737 -30.83 24.51 49.69
CA VAL A 737 -29.87 25.30 50.49
C VAL A 737 -29.05 24.40 51.38
N ASP A 738 -29.70 23.44 52.04
CA ASP A 738 -29.07 22.55 52.99
C ASP A 738 -29.76 21.18 53.06
N THR A 739 -28.98 20.17 53.41
CA THR A 739 -29.49 18.83 53.75
C THR A 739 -28.84 18.36 55.04
N TYR A 740 -29.66 18.04 56.03
CA TYR A 740 -29.19 17.66 57.34
C TYR A 740 -29.81 16.33 57.78
N ASN A 741 -29.01 15.45 58.39
CA ASN A 741 -29.46 14.20 58.95
C ASN A 741 -29.42 14.31 60.51
N ASP A 742 -30.54 14.08 61.17
CA ASP A 742 -30.62 14.02 62.63
C ASP A 742 -31.35 12.74 63.08
N ALA A 743 -31.61 12.64 64.40
CA ALA A 743 -32.31 11.50 64.99
C ALA A 743 -33.74 11.30 64.44
N ASN A 744 -34.33 12.33 63.83
CA ASN A 744 -35.70 12.33 63.29
C ASN A 744 -35.74 12.01 61.75
N GLY A 745 -34.58 11.78 61.15
CA GLY A 745 -34.47 11.50 59.75
C GLY A 745 -33.71 12.58 58.91
N LYS A 746 -33.71 12.44 57.58
CA LYS A 746 -33.12 13.41 56.70
C LYS A 746 -34.04 14.60 56.49
N SER A 747 -33.52 15.82 56.63
CA SER A 747 -34.19 17.05 56.30
C SER A 747 -33.56 17.78 55.12
N ILE A 748 -34.41 18.39 54.32
CA ILE A 748 -33.98 19.11 53.10
C ILE A 748 -34.56 20.53 53.21
N THR A 749 -33.70 21.55 53.15
CA THR A 749 -34.07 22.96 53.09
C THR A 749 -34.06 23.46 51.69
N ILE A 750 -35.17 24.00 51.23
CA ILE A 750 -35.28 24.63 49.90
C ILE A 750 -35.48 26.12 50.07
N ARG A 751 -34.83 26.90 49.20
CA ARG A 751 -35.04 28.35 49.04
C ARG A 751 -35.90 28.58 47.83
N ILE A 752 -36.95 29.36 47.97
CA ILE A 752 -37.84 29.79 46.90
C ILE A 752 -37.70 31.30 46.75
N VAL A 753 -37.34 31.78 45.60
CA VAL A 753 -37.16 33.21 45.29
C VAL A 753 -38.39 33.67 44.48
N PHE A 754 -39.07 34.67 45.05
CA PHE A 754 -40.23 35.29 44.45
C PHE A 754 -39.92 36.71 43.99
N SER A 755 -40.40 37.10 42.81
CA SER A 755 -40.24 38.45 42.26
C SER A 755 -41.35 38.75 41.25
N HIS A 756 -41.73 40.04 41.14
CA HIS A 756 -42.63 40.54 40.12
C HIS A 756 -41.93 41.62 39.30
N PRO A 757 -42.10 41.74 37.97
CA PRO A 757 -41.41 42.70 37.17
C PRO A 757 -41.80 44.16 37.40
N GLU A 758 -43.04 44.41 37.82
CA GLU A 758 -43.65 45.71 37.86
C GLU A 758 -43.98 46.25 39.25
N ARG A 759 -43.85 45.44 40.34
CA ARG A 759 -44.19 45.85 41.71
C ARG A 759 -43.43 45.06 42.76
N THR A 760 -43.40 45.64 43.97
CA THR A 760 -42.94 44.93 45.17
C THR A 760 -44.03 43.89 45.59
N LEU A 761 -43.58 42.71 46.00
CA LEU A 761 -44.47 41.64 46.50
C LEU A 761 -44.87 41.86 47.97
N VAL A 762 -46.08 41.43 48.28
CA VAL A 762 -46.58 41.45 49.70
C VAL A 762 -46.36 40.07 50.34
N LYS A 763 -45.97 40.03 51.58
CA LYS A 763 -45.65 38.77 52.31
C LYS A 763 -46.80 37.74 52.24
N ASP A 764 -48.06 38.20 52.36
CA ASP A 764 -49.24 37.31 52.40
C ASP A 764 -49.43 36.57 51.04
N GLU A 765 -49.19 37.21 49.92
CA GLU A 765 -49.31 36.55 48.59
C GLU A 765 -48.22 35.49 48.39
N VAL A 766 -46.98 35.75 48.85
CA VAL A 766 -45.89 34.80 48.84
C VAL A 766 -46.16 33.61 49.75
N MET A 767 -46.60 33.87 50.96
CA MET A 767 -46.94 32.82 51.95
C MET A 767 -48.10 31.95 51.51
N ALA A 768 -49.06 32.49 50.74
CA ALA A 768 -50.15 31.67 50.19
C ALA A 768 -49.58 30.56 49.25
N ILE A 769 -48.59 30.89 48.39
CA ILE A 769 -47.94 29.92 47.46
C ILE A 769 -47.11 28.90 48.31
N VAL A 770 -46.38 29.37 49.30
CA VAL A 770 -45.58 28.51 50.17
C VAL A 770 -46.47 27.53 50.93
N ASN A 771 -47.60 27.99 51.45
CA ASN A 771 -48.56 27.16 52.18
C ASN A 771 -49.23 26.11 51.21
N GLU A 772 -49.50 26.47 49.99
CA GLU A 772 -49.95 25.50 48.95
C GLU A 772 -48.93 24.40 48.73
N LEU A 773 -47.63 24.74 48.61
CA LEU A 773 -46.56 23.75 48.47
C LEU A 773 -46.50 22.84 49.73
N ILE A 774 -46.56 23.42 50.93
CA ILE A 774 -46.53 22.66 52.17
C ILE A 774 -47.71 21.67 52.21
N ALA A 775 -48.93 22.12 51.96
CA ALA A 775 -50.11 21.26 51.91
C ALA A 775 -50.00 20.12 50.86
N LYS A 776 -49.46 20.38 49.69
CA LYS A 776 -49.21 19.37 48.68
C LYS A 776 -48.18 18.31 49.13
N LEU A 777 -47.13 18.73 49.85
CA LEU A 777 -46.12 17.82 50.34
C LEU A 777 -46.63 17.03 51.57
N GLU A 778 -47.37 17.64 52.43
CA GLU A 778 -48.03 16.96 53.59
C GLU A 778 -49.01 15.89 53.11
N SER A 779 -49.77 16.15 52.04
CA SER A 779 -50.67 15.16 51.45
C SER A 779 -49.91 13.93 50.87
N LYS A 780 -48.63 14.07 50.61
CA LYS A 780 -47.69 12.98 50.16
C LYS A 780 -46.93 12.39 51.40
N GLY A 781 -47.24 12.78 52.59
CA GLY A 781 -46.60 12.29 53.83
C GLY A 781 -45.26 12.96 54.17
N ILE A 782 -44.87 14.03 53.46
CA ILE A 782 -43.66 14.80 53.73
C ILE A 782 -44.01 15.97 54.68
N LYS A 783 -43.43 15.95 55.86
CA LYS A 783 -43.77 16.92 56.90
C LYS A 783 -42.85 18.13 56.87
N LEU A 784 -43.40 19.30 57.14
CA LEU A 784 -42.63 20.49 57.46
C LEU A 784 -41.81 20.21 58.69
N LYS A 785 -40.52 20.57 58.69
CA LYS A 785 -39.69 20.55 59.90
C LYS A 785 -40.02 21.81 60.72
N ALA A 786 -40.53 21.62 61.95
CA ALA A 786 -40.87 22.71 62.85
C ALA A 786 -39.63 23.54 63.26
#